data_c99470778d955c7e490e85ff512cb31b
#
_entry.id   c99470778d955c7e490e85ff512cb31b
#
_cell.length_a   1.000
_cell.length_b   1.000
_cell.length_c   1.000
_cell.angle_alpha   90.00
_cell.angle_beta   90.00
_cell.angle_gamma   90.00
#
_symmetry.space_group_name_H-M   'P 1'
#
loop_
_entity.id
_entity.type
_entity.pdbx_description
1 polymer ?
#
loop_
_entity_poly.entity_id
_entity_poly.type
_entity_poly.pdbx_seq_one_letter_code
_entity_poly.pdbx_strand_id
1 'polypeptide(L)'
;MLLEAAPVPDERTPLYVPRSWVAMAELGRAFVGRRTELGRIAAAMRHPDLSGAALIGEGGVGKSRLLTEAVRQVCRRHHFVVCAAACQATSSVPFGAFAQHLPPEFTGTAFNGGSLRLAADALIGRAGGRKPVLVIDDVHLLDPASLALAFQMARRHEAFVLAATHSAEAVPDPITGLWTSGMAEWIEVRPFSREEVGEVLEHALGGPAEGMLVQRCWEATGGKAFLLRELVAAMLETGTLAPADGVWRASGPFPVTLRLAGVVDRRLAGLGDDCRRVLELLAFGGPLSPDVPARLVSRPAVEAVEALGIVEVTRLGDREQARLTPSLYGEVLRARTPRLRARRVREELAAALEAGPHAREDLRRVVAWRLENGVRPPAESVVAAMRDAWAHLDHELSAELAAHAVAAGQGTRAAEPLGYGLMFLGRAREAEERLARLPRPAAERDRARLACVRAFNLAFGLDSVRAARALLHSALRDVAGVESRAEPAAVLALLDVATGRCRAGAGLAEKVMAEAPHDSRAHCVAEVARAVALAFLRPPEESFPALERAREPALRHQAELPWLEFFLELGWVHACLLTGDFPRAQARAAAAYDRAVERRFPFAIAWFCLLRALAARARGELREQLHRCREGVAIARELGNRGLLALLLGQLAHGLALSGQTAAAREALAEADEPAQRSLWLLQPWTELARSWVAAAGGSPGASAIAERAAALARESGAAGFESLALHEVARLGEPGHVLDRLGELAGRAGGDAAPQYAAHAAALVTGDGDALAASSAGLERLGSPLLAAEAAAEEANRHRAAGNLAAAAAAAARALRLAGPDGARTPALEALERPRLTRREREIAELAAAGMSSKEISLRFVLSVRTVENHLQRVYRKLGIGDRAELASLLDLFHPGSHPASGGDMNRAA
;
A
#
# COMPACT_ATOMS: atom_id res chain seq x y z
N MET A 1 -33.78 11.77 -18.89
CA MET A 1 -34.39 10.71 -18.06
C MET A 1 -34.46 11.18 -16.63
N LEU A 2 -35.64 11.19 -16.07
CA LEU A 2 -36.08 11.92 -14.88
C LEU A 2 -35.39 11.48 -13.59
N LEU A 3 -35.19 12.43 -12.75
CA LEU A 3 -34.45 12.50 -11.50
C LEU A 3 -35.40 12.34 -10.30
N GLU A 4 -35.19 11.37 -9.44
CA GLU A 4 -35.81 11.24 -8.13
C GLU A 4 -34.85 11.53 -7.03
N ALA A 5 -35.29 12.27 -6.03
CA ALA A 5 -34.47 12.76 -4.92
C ALA A 5 -34.17 11.70 -3.87
N ALA A 6 -32.92 11.63 -3.40
CA ALA A 6 -32.58 10.94 -2.17
C ALA A 6 -32.63 11.94 -0.99
N PRO A 7 -33.24 11.61 0.14
CA PRO A 7 -33.36 12.53 1.27
C PRO A 7 -32.03 12.72 2.00
N VAL A 8 -31.60 13.98 2.15
CA VAL A 8 -30.66 14.39 3.18
C VAL A 8 -31.43 14.39 4.51
N PRO A 9 -30.83 13.94 5.62
CA PRO A 9 -31.55 13.87 6.90
C PRO A 9 -31.79 15.26 7.49
N ASP A 10 -32.77 15.96 6.97
CA ASP A 10 -33.58 16.98 7.61
C ASP A 10 -34.77 17.33 6.68
N GLU A 11 -35.99 17.14 7.13
CA GLU A 11 -37.23 17.12 6.37
C GLU A 11 -37.65 18.44 5.68
N ARG A 12 -36.75 19.41 5.52
CA ARG A 12 -37.12 20.75 5.05
C ARG A 12 -36.35 21.32 3.84
N THR A 13 -35.52 20.49 3.16
CA THR A 13 -34.86 20.96 1.93
C THR A 13 -34.85 19.84 0.88
N PRO A 14 -35.75 19.85 -0.13
CA PRO A 14 -35.67 18.85 -1.18
C PRO A 14 -34.46 19.16 -2.08
N LEU A 15 -33.42 18.34 -1.96
CA LEU A 15 -32.33 18.26 -2.91
C LEU A 15 -32.79 17.36 -4.06
N TYR A 16 -32.94 17.94 -5.24
CA TYR A 16 -33.19 17.18 -6.45
C TYR A 16 -31.84 16.66 -6.99
N VAL A 17 -31.59 15.35 -6.82
CA VAL A 17 -30.34 14.68 -7.22
C VAL A 17 -30.59 13.78 -8.43
N PRO A 18 -29.81 13.85 -9.53
CA PRO A 18 -29.98 13.02 -10.72
C PRO A 18 -29.92 11.50 -10.46
N ARG A 19 -30.76 10.68 -11.13
CA ARG A 19 -30.82 9.20 -10.98
C ARG A 19 -29.48 8.52 -11.25
N SER A 20 -28.62 9.05 -12.11
CA SER A 20 -27.25 8.60 -12.32
C SER A 20 -26.37 8.74 -11.06
N TRP A 21 -26.74 9.62 -10.14
CA TRP A 21 -26.08 9.86 -8.87
C TRP A 21 -26.54 8.90 -7.77
N VAL A 22 -27.78 8.40 -7.86
CA VAL A 22 -28.34 7.44 -6.87
C VAL A 22 -27.77 6.04 -7.07
N ALA A 23 -27.58 5.59 -8.32
CA ALA A 23 -26.99 4.29 -8.63
C ALA A 23 -25.49 4.18 -8.20
N MET A 24 -24.82 5.34 -8.05
CA MET A 24 -23.44 5.40 -7.54
C MET A 24 -23.36 5.37 -5.99
N ALA A 25 -24.48 5.63 -5.30
CA ALA A 25 -24.52 5.63 -3.84
C ALA A 25 -24.59 4.23 -3.23
N GLU A 26 -24.90 3.20 -4.02
CA GLU A 26 -25.04 1.81 -3.53
C GLU A 26 -23.71 1.06 -3.44
N LEU A 27 -22.68 1.49 -4.14
CA LEU A 27 -21.33 0.89 -4.11
C LEU A 27 -20.35 1.58 -3.13
N GLY A 28 -20.81 2.39 -2.21
CA GLY A 28 -19.94 3.00 -1.22
C GLY A 28 -20.64 4.08 -0.40
N ARG A 29 -21.05 3.75 0.78
CA ARG A 29 -21.66 4.68 1.75
C ARG A 29 -20.73 5.79 2.22
N ALA A 30 -19.42 5.73 1.95
CA ALA A 30 -18.50 6.80 2.28
C ALA A 30 -17.68 7.27 1.07
N PHE A 31 -17.35 8.55 1.09
CA PHE A 31 -16.50 9.22 0.13
C PHE A 31 -15.06 9.12 0.64
N VAL A 32 -14.17 8.51 -0.15
CA VAL A 32 -12.78 8.27 0.20
C VAL A 32 -11.89 9.11 -0.70
N GLY A 33 -10.81 9.64 -0.15
CA GLY A 33 -9.91 10.54 -0.85
C GLY A 33 -10.48 11.95 -1.03
N ARG A 34 -9.86 12.75 -1.88
CA ARG A 34 -10.31 14.10 -2.28
C ARG A 34 -10.50 15.10 -1.11
N ARG A 35 -9.84 14.87 0.01
CA ARG A 35 -9.92 15.77 1.18
C ARG A 35 -9.37 17.15 0.85
N THR A 36 -8.33 17.21 0.04
CA THR A 36 -7.70 18.45 -0.42
C THR A 36 -8.65 19.27 -1.28
N GLU A 37 -9.29 18.63 -2.26
CA GLU A 37 -10.24 19.30 -3.16
C GLU A 37 -11.48 19.79 -2.39
N LEU A 38 -12.04 18.96 -1.49
CA LEU A 38 -13.15 19.39 -0.61
C LEU A 38 -12.73 20.56 0.30
N GLY A 39 -11.52 20.52 0.84
CA GLY A 39 -10.97 21.60 1.64
C GLY A 39 -10.84 22.91 0.86
N ARG A 40 -10.40 22.84 -0.41
CA ARG A 40 -10.31 23.99 -1.33
C ARG A 40 -11.69 24.54 -1.67
N ILE A 41 -12.67 23.68 -1.96
CA ILE A 41 -14.07 24.11 -2.18
C ILE A 41 -14.60 24.83 -0.92
N ALA A 42 -14.40 24.25 0.26
CA ALA A 42 -14.83 24.84 1.51
C ALA A 42 -14.14 26.18 1.81
N ALA A 43 -12.88 26.34 1.46
CA ALA A 43 -12.14 27.58 1.58
C ALA A 43 -12.69 28.64 0.61
N ALA A 44 -12.90 28.29 -0.66
CA ALA A 44 -13.45 29.16 -1.69
C ALA A 44 -14.85 29.68 -1.28
N MET A 45 -15.73 28.83 -0.74
CA MET A 45 -17.06 29.23 -0.29
C MET A 45 -17.05 30.21 0.89
N ARG A 46 -15.97 30.24 1.68
CA ARG A 46 -15.80 31.16 2.80
C ARG A 46 -15.08 32.46 2.44
N HIS A 47 -14.39 32.46 1.30
CA HIS A 47 -13.63 33.63 0.85
C HIS A 47 -14.58 34.73 0.34
N PRO A 48 -14.46 35.99 0.82
CA PRO A 48 -15.42 37.02 0.48
C PRO A 48 -15.39 37.44 -1.01
N ASP A 49 -14.22 37.37 -1.65
CA ASP A 49 -14.04 37.82 -3.02
C ASP A 49 -14.29 36.72 -4.07
N LEU A 50 -14.48 35.46 -3.61
CA LEU A 50 -14.77 34.34 -4.51
C LEU A 50 -16.27 34.11 -4.63
N SER A 51 -16.72 33.96 -5.87
CA SER A 51 -18.10 33.66 -6.25
C SER A 51 -18.24 32.31 -6.94
N GLY A 52 -17.17 31.50 -6.99
CA GLY A 52 -17.24 30.18 -7.58
C GLY A 52 -16.04 29.29 -7.32
N ALA A 53 -16.21 28.01 -7.64
CA ALA A 53 -15.14 27.03 -7.77
C ALA A 53 -15.44 26.12 -8.98
N ALA A 54 -14.41 25.86 -9.77
CA ALA A 54 -14.50 25.02 -10.95
C ALA A 54 -13.66 23.76 -10.80
N LEU A 55 -14.29 22.60 -10.97
CA LEU A 55 -13.66 21.29 -10.99
C LEU A 55 -13.34 20.91 -12.42
N ILE A 56 -12.06 20.72 -12.72
CA ILE A 56 -11.59 20.41 -14.07
C ILE A 56 -10.82 19.11 -14.04
N GLY A 57 -11.04 18.26 -15.01
CA GLY A 57 -10.36 16.98 -15.11
C GLY A 57 -10.95 16.10 -16.19
N GLU A 58 -10.28 15.01 -16.49
CA GLU A 58 -10.69 14.05 -17.50
C GLU A 58 -12.03 13.38 -17.18
N GLY A 59 -12.62 12.76 -18.24
CA GLY A 59 -13.81 11.93 -18.06
C GLY A 59 -13.57 10.74 -17.13
N GLY A 60 -14.50 10.52 -16.17
CA GLY A 60 -14.47 9.37 -15.29
C GLY A 60 -13.58 9.50 -14.03
N VAL A 61 -12.94 10.67 -13.78
CA VAL A 61 -12.10 10.90 -12.59
C VAL A 61 -12.90 11.15 -11.30
N GLY A 62 -14.24 11.32 -11.40
CA GLY A 62 -15.12 11.46 -10.24
C GLY A 62 -15.56 12.88 -9.91
N LYS A 63 -15.52 13.85 -10.85
CA LYS A 63 -15.97 15.23 -10.66
C LYS A 63 -17.42 15.34 -10.14
N SER A 64 -18.37 14.64 -10.77
CA SER A 64 -19.79 14.65 -10.36
C SER A 64 -19.98 14.14 -8.94
N ARG A 65 -19.20 13.14 -8.52
CA ARG A 65 -19.24 12.62 -7.16
C ARG A 65 -18.68 13.64 -6.16
N LEU A 66 -17.58 14.31 -6.53
CA LEU A 66 -16.99 15.37 -5.72
C LEU A 66 -17.95 16.55 -5.56
N LEU A 67 -18.67 16.95 -6.63
CA LEU A 67 -19.74 17.96 -6.54
C LEU A 67 -20.82 17.56 -5.53
N THR A 68 -21.33 16.32 -5.62
CA THR A 68 -22.34 15.79 -4.69
C THR A 68 -21.85 15.86 -3.25
N GLU A 69 -20.64 15.45 -3.00
CA GLU A 69 -20.07 15.40 -1.65
C GLU A 69 -19.78 16.81 -1.10
N ALA A 70 -19.33 17.73 -1.97
CA ALA A 70 -19.19 19.14 -1.61
C ALA A 70 -20.52 19.76 -1.17
N VAL A 71 -21.60 19.46 -1.89
CA VAL A 71 -22.95 19.90 -1.49
C VAL A 71 -23.31 19.35 -0.10
N ARG A 72 -23.10 18.07 0.14
CA ARG A 72 -23.42 17.41 1.43
C ARG A 72 -22.62 17.95 2.60
N GLN A 73 -21.30 18.11 2.43
CA GLN A 73 -20.38 18.43 3.53
C GLN A 73 -20.16 19.93 3.73
N VAL A 74 -20.15 20.71 2.64
CA VAL A 74 -19.75 22.12 2.66
C VAL A 74 -20.94 23.05 2.69
N CYS A 75 -22.03 22.74 1.97
CA CYS A 75 -23.23 23.58 1.99
C CYS A 75 -23.91 23.52 3.36
N ARG A 76 -24.15 24.68 3.95
CA ARG A 76 -24.76 24.85 5.27
C ARG A 76 -26.24 25.24 5.14
N ARG A 77 -26.99 25.27 6.27
CA ARG A 77 -28.40 25.64 6.31
C ARG A 77 -28.72 27.03 5.75
N HIS A 78 -27.72 27.91 5.69
CA HIS A 78 -27.86 29.25 5.10
C HIS A 78 -27.62 29.28 3.59
N HIS A 79 -27.33 28.14 2.94
CA HIS A 79 -27.23 28.04 1.51
C HIS A 79 -28.53 27.49 0.91
N PHE A 80 -28.87 27.99 -0.29
CA PHE A 80 -29.92 27.44 -1.14
C PHE A 80 -29.31 26.80 -2.37
N VAL A 81 -29.33 25.46 -2.45
CA VAL A 81 -28.68 24.72 -3.52
C VAL A 81 -29.60 24.60 -4.72
N VAL A 82 -29.10 24.99 -5.88
CA VAL A 82 -29.77 24.93 -7.19
C VAL A 82 -28.94 24.06 -8.12
N CYS A 83 -29.42 22.87 -8.44
CA CYS A 83 -28.73 21.95 -9.37
C CYS A 83 -29.19 22.17 -10.80
N ALA A 84 -28.29 22.55 -11.68
CA ALA A 84 -28.57 22.68 -13.11
C ALA A 84 -28.65 21.30 -13.79
N ALA A 85 -29.67 21.09 -14.60
CA ALA A 85 -29.81 19.88 -15.42
C ALA A 85 -29.16 20.08 -16.81
N ALA A 86 -27.83 20.21 -16.84
CA ALA A 86 -27.07 20.36 -18.08
C ALA A 86 -27.01 19.02 -18.84
N CYS A 87 -27.59 18.96 -20.02
CA CYS A 87 -27.53 17.81 -20.93
C CYS A 87 -27.84 18.22 -22.37
N GLN A 88 -27.58 17.34 -23.34
CA GLN A 88 -27.85 17.61 -24.75
C GLN A 88 -29.30 18.02 -25.04
N ALA A 89 -30.27 17.46 -24.28
CA ALA A 89 -31.69 17.78 -24.48
C ALA A 89 -32.05 19.21 -24.00
N THR A 90 -31.32 19.76 -23.02
CA THR A 90 -31.54 21.11 -22.46
C THR A 90 -30.65 22.17 -23.10
N SER A 91 -29.60 21.79 -23.82
CA SER A 91 -28.61 22.71 -24.38
C SER A 91 -29.16 23.66 -25.48
N SER A 92 -30.25 23.30 -26.11
CA SER A 92 -30.94 24.13 -27.14
C SER A 92 -32.11 24.95 -26.59
N VAL A 93 -32.50 24.79 -25.34
CA VAL A 93 -33.65 25.44 -24.74
C VAL A 93 -33.17 26.59 -23.85
N PRO A 94 -33.52 27.87 -24.10
CA PRO A 94 -33.14 28.98 -23.22
C PRO A 94 -33.58 28.72 -21.77
N PHE A 95 -32.65 28.86 -20.84
CA PHE A 95 -32.80 28.53 -19.41
C PHE A 95 -33.15 27.05 -19.14
N GLY A 96 -32.95 26.16 -20.12
CA GLY A 96 -33.35 24.76 -20.02
C GLY A 96 -32.68 24.01 -18.87
N ALA A 97 -31.41 24.34 -18.55
CA ALA A 97 -30.72 23.73 -17.43
C ALA A 97 -31.30 24.11 -16.04
N PHE A 98 -31.96 25.28 -15.93
CA PHE A 98 -32.59 25.75 -14.70
C PHE A 98 -34.13 25.71 -14.73
N ALA A 99 -34.72 25.16 -15.78
CA ALA A 99 -36.18 25.18 -16.01
C ALA A 99 -37.02 24.68 -14.82
N GLN A 100 -36.55 23.68 -14.07
CA GLN A 100 -37.23 23.18 -12.87
C GLN A 100 -37.12 24.10 -11.64
N HIS A 101 -36.25 25.11 -11.70
CA HIS A 101 -36.07 26.08 -10.63
C HIS A 101 -36.67 27.46 -10.96
N LEU A 102 -37.06 27.65 -12.18
CA LEU A 102 -37.67 28.88 -12.67
C LEU A 102 -39.19 28.73 -12.84
N PRO A 103 -39.95 29.82 -12.75
CA PRO A 103 -41.40 29.80 -13.06
C PRO A 103 -41.68 29.34 -14.51
N PRO A 104 -42.85 28.70 -14.78
CA PRO A 104 -43.15 28.15 -16.11
C PRO A 104 -43.12 29.18 -17.26
N GLU A 105 -43.28 30.44 -16.94
CA GLU A 105 -43.26 31.55 -17.92
C GLU A 105 -41.89 31.72 -18.60
N PHE A 106 -40.84 31.16 -18.02
CA PHE A 106 -39.48 31.21 -18.60
C PHE A 106 -39.30 30.17 -19.73
N THR A 107 -40.14 29.14 -19.80
CA THR A 107 -40.06 28.12 -20.84
C THR A 107 -40.49 28.70 -22.16
N GLY A 108 -39.54 28.98 -23.11
CA GLY A 108 -39.81 29.49 -24.43
C GLY A 108 -39.73 31.03 -24.57
N THR A 109 -39.34 31.76 -23.53
CA THR A 109 -39.09 33.22 -23.65
C THR A 109 -37.80 33.53 -24.41
N ALA A 110 -37.84 34.59 -25.22
CA ALA A 110 -36.64 35.04 -25.92
C ALA A 110 -35.55 35.47 -24.95
N PHE A 111 -34.33 35.04 -25.22
CA PHE A 111 -33.15 35.39 -24.41
C PHE A 111 -32.79 36.89 -24.63
N ASN A 112 -32.90 37.70 -23.57
CA ASN A 112 -32.47 39.07 -23.52
C ASN A 112 -32.05 39.48 -22.09
N GLY A 113 -31.52 40.70 -21.91
CA GLY A 113 -31.06 41.19 -20.62
C GLY A 113 -32.15 41.32 -19.56
N GLY A 114 -33.41 41.54 -19.96
CA GLY A 114 -34.56 41.57 -19.04
C GLY A 114 -34.93 40.20 -18.52
N SER A 115 -34.95 39.19 -19.40
CA SER A 115 -35.22 37.78 -19.00
C SER A 115 -34.14 37.21 -18.05
N LEU A 116 -32.86 37.58 -18.21
CA LEU A 116 -31.78 37.24 -17.32
C LEU A 116 -31.98 37.80 -15.92
N ARG A 117 -32.38 39.07 -15.82
CA ARG A 117 -32.61 39.69 -14.51
C ARG A 117 -33.79 39.07 -13.77
N LEU A 118 -34.88 38.84 -14.48
CA LEU A 118 -36.06 38.18 -13.94
C LEU A 118 -35.76 36.76 -13.46
N ALA A 119 -34.96 35.99 -14.22
CA ALA A 119 -34.53 34.66 -13.82
C ALA A 119 -33.65 34.67 -12.55
N ALA A 120 -32.72 35.63 -12.46
CA ALA A 120 -31.89 35.83 -11.26
C ALA A 120 -32.77 36.20 -10.05
N ASP A 121 -33.68 37.16 -10.19
CA ASP A 121 -34.59 37.59 -9.14
C ASP A 121 -35.51 36.45 -8.67
N ALA A 122 -35.96 35.57 -9.59
CA ALA A 122 -36.75 34.37 -9.26
C ALA A 122 -35.95 33.37 -8.40
N LEU A 123 -34.68 33.10 -8.74
CA LEU A 123 -33.83 32.22 -7.95
C LEU A 123 -33.48 32.80 -6.59
N ILE A 124 -33.20 34.09 -6.50
CA ILE A 124 -32.95 34.82 -5.24
C ILE A 124 -34.19 34.82 -4.37
N GLY A 125 -35.37 35.07 -4.94
CA GLY A 125 -36.64 35.04 -4.23
C GLY A 125 -36.95 33.67 -3.62
N ARG A 126 -36.70 32.60 -4.37
CA ARG A 126 -36.82 31.20 -3.87
C ARG A 126 -35.83 30.87 -2.78
N ALA A 127 -34.67 31.48 -2.77
CA ALA A 127 -33.66 31.27 -1.75
C ALA A 127 -34.09 31.78 -0.35
N GLY A 128 -35.05 32.71 -0.28
CA GLY A 128 -35.65 33.15 0.98
C GLY A 128 -34.63 33.72 1.97
N GLY A 129 -33.72 34.56 1.50
CA GLY A 129 -32.61 35.15 2.30
C GLY A 129 -31.40 34.26 2.50
N ARG A 130 -31.39 33.02 1.97
CA ARG A 130 -30.21 32.13 1.93
C ARG A 130 -29.36 32.46 0.71
N LYS A 131 -28.04 32.16 0.81
CA LYS A 131 -27.13 32.38 -0.33
C LYS A 131 -27.34 31.25 -1.38
N PRO A 132 -27.70 31.59 -2.65
CA PRO A 132 -27.81 30.62 -3.72
C PRO A 132 -26.45 29.99 -4.03
N VAL A 133 -26.43 28.64 -4.21
CA VAL A 133 -25.28 27.86 -4.69
C VAL A 133 -25.74 27.14 -5.94
N LEU A 134 -25.24 27.58 -7.10
CA LEU A 134 -25.54 26.98 -8.40
C LEU A 134 -24.55 25.83 -8.63
N VAL A 135 -25.06 24.61 -8.69
CA VAL A 135 -24.27 23.41 -8.94
C VAL A 135 -24.48 22.97 -10.36
N ILE A 136 -23.40 22.97 -11.14
CA ILE A 136 -23.43 22.71 -12.58
C ILE A 136 -22.46 21.58 -12.90
N ASP A 137 -23.00 20.42 -13.22
CA ASP A 137 -22.18 19.33 -13.79
C ASP A 137 -22.16 19.47 -15.31
N ASP A 138 -21.04 19.18 -15.95
CA ASP A 138 -20.86 19.29 -17.40
C ASP A 138 -21.23 20.67 -17.97
N VAL A 139 -20.55 21.71 -17.46
CA VAL A 139 -20.83 23.12 -17.83
C VAL A 139 -20.82 23.42 -19.33
N HIS A 140 -20.11 22.62 -20.13
CA HIS A 140 -20.04 22.70 -21.57
C HIS A 140 -21.37 22.34 -22.28
N LEU A 141 -22.30 21.70 -21.58
CA LEU A 141 -23.63 21.34 -22.06
C LEU A 141 -24.71 22.38 -21.70
N LEU A 142 -24.34 23.48 -21.04
CA LEU A 142 -25.28 24.54 -20.73
C LEU A 142 -25.77 25.27 -21.99
N ASP A 143 -27.05 25.59 -22.02
CA ASP A 143 -27.57 26.56 -22.99
C ASP A 143 -27.02 27.98 -22.73
N PRO A 144 -26.90 28.85 -23.74
CA PRO A 144 -26.33 30.19 -23.60
C PRO A 144 -27.02 31.07 -22.54
N ALA A 145 -28.33 30.91 -22.33
CA ALA A 145 -29.07 31.71 -21.35
C ALA A 145 -28.78 31.27 -19.92
N SER A 146 -28.72 29.95 -19.67
CA SER A 146 -28.31 29.38 -18.38
C SER A 146 -26.85 29.74 -18.05
N LEU A 147 -25.96 29.71 -19.02
CA LEU A 147 -24.56 30.07 -18.85
C LEU A 147 -24.43 31.56 -18.45
N ALA A 148 -25.12 32.46 -19.18
CA ALA A 148 -25.12 33.91 -18.93
C ALA A 148 -25.74 34.23 -17.55
N LEU A 149 -26.78 33.49 -17.12
CA LEU A 149 -27.40 33.63 -15.81
C LEU A 149 -26.42 33.29 -14.70
N ALA A 150 -25.78 32.11 -14.77
CA ALA A 150 -24.80 31.67 -13.77
C ALA A 150 -23.61 32.66 -13.65
N PHE A 151 -23.07 33.11 -14.79
CA PHE A 151 -22.00 34.10 -14.85
C PHE A 151 -22.40 35.45 -14.26
N GLN A 152 -23.60 35.99 -14.60
CA GLN A 152 -24.06 37.27 -14.10
C GLN A 152 -24.28 37.22 -12.58
N MET A 153 -24.90 36.16 -12.05
CA MET A 153 -25.13 35.99 -10.60
C MET A 153 -23.80 35.85 -9.84
N ALA A 154 -22.83 35.15 -10.39
CA ALA A 154 -21.48 35.06 -9.79
C ALA A 154 -20.78 36.42 -9.76
N ARG A 155 -20.75 37.15 -10.89
CA ARG A 155 -20.12 38.50 -10.97
C ARG A 155 -20.70 39.53 -10.00
N ARG A 156 -21.98 39.41 -9.66
CA ARG A 156 -22.65 40.28 -8.70
C ARG A 156 -22.60 39.78 -7.27
N HIS A 157 -21.89 38.67 -6.99
CA HIS A 157 -21.87 37.98 -5.71
C HIS A 157 -23.27 37.56 -5.19
N GLU A 158 -24.22 37.47 -6.10
CA GLU A 158 -25.61 37.05 -5.80
C GLU A 158 -25.73 35.55 -5.60
N ALA A 159 -24.79 34.76 -6.19
CA ALA A 159 -24.70 33.31 -6.02
C ALA A 159 -23.23 32.84 -5.96
N PHE A 160 -23.02 31.64 -5.44
CA PHE A 160 -21.76 30.91 -5.58
C PHE A 160 -21.93 29.82 -6.65
N VAL A 161 -21.05 29.79 -7.66
CA VAL A 161 -21.10 28.80 -8.76
C VAL A 161 -20.11 27.68 -8.48
N LEU A 162 -20.61 26.45 -8.33
CA LEU A 162 -19.81 25.25 -8.20
C LEU A 162 -19.97 24.44 -9.51
N ALA A 163 -18.97 24.49 -10.38
CA ALA A 163 -19.05 23.94 -11.73
C ALA A 163 -18.07 22.78 -11.94
N ALA A 164 -18.43 21.83 -12.83
CA ALA A 164 -17.51 20.81 -13.33
C ALA A 164 -17.46 20.81 -14.86
N THR A 165 -16.25 20.54 -15.40
CA THR A 165 -16.03 20.45 -16.86
C THR A 165 -14.90 19.46 -17.19
N HIS A 166 -14.85 19.05 -18.46
CA HIS A 166 -13.75 18.25 -18.99
C HIS A 166 -12.54 19.13 -19.35
N SER A 167 -11.34 18.63 -19.08
CA SER A 167 -10.09 19.34 -19.42
C SER A 167 -9.82 19.42 -20.93
N ALA A 168 -10.34 18.45 -21.69
CA ALA A 168 -10.13 18.35 -23.14
C ALA A 168 -11.12 19.19 -23.97
N GLU A 169 -12.14 19.78 -23.36
CA GLU A 169 -13.17 20.55 -24.04
C GLU A 169 -12.96 22.04 -23.77
N ALA A 170 -13.32 22.89 -24.77
CA ALA A 170 -13.26 24.33 -24.60
C ALA A 170 -14.23 24.74 -23.47
N VAL A 171 -13.69 25.32 -22.41
CA VAL A 171 -14.50 25.90 -21.36
C VAL A 171 -15.17 27.16 -21.93
N PRO A 172 -16.49 27.33 -21.76
CA PRO A 172 -17.17 28.51 -22.26
C PRO A 172 -16.56 29.82 -21.73
N ASP A 173 -16.38 30.81 -22.63
CA ASP A 173 -15.74 32.10 -22.32
C ASP A 173 -16.26 32.79 -21.05
N PRO A 174 -17.59 32.82 -20.76
CA PRO A 174 -18.06 33.41 -19.51
C PRO A 174 -17.53 32.74 -18.23
N ILE A 175 -17.36 31.43 -18.25
CA ILE A 175 -16.80 30.69 -17.11
C ILE A 175 -15.29 30.96 -17.02
N THR A 176 -14.59 30.92 -18.13
CA THR A 176 -13.17 31.31 -18.21
C THR A 176 -12.96 32.73 -17.67
N GLY A 177 -13.89 33.64 -17.94
CA GLY A 177 -13.88 35.01 -17.43
C GLY A 177 -13.96 35.14 -15.90
N LEU A 178 -14.67 34.24 -15.22
CA LEU A 178 -14.69 34.19 -13.75
C LEU A 178 -13.33 33.78 -13.18
N TRP A 179 -12.60 32.94 -13.86
CA TRP A 179 -11.27 32.51 -13.40
C TRP A 179 -10.20 33.55 -13.66
N THR A 180 -10.17 34.07 -14.89
CA THR A 180 -9.19 35.10 -15.28
C THR A 180 -9.34 36.38 -14.48
N SER A 181 -10.55 36.67 -13.98
CA SER A 181 -10.81 37.78 -13.08
C SER A 181 -10.51 37.50 -11.61
N GLY A 182 -10.07 36.29 -11.27
CA GLY A 182 -9.78 35.89 -9.88
C GLY A 182 -11.03 35.69 -8.99
N MET A 183 -12.22 35.59 -9.57
CA MET A 183 -13.49 35.43 -8.86
C MET A 183 -13.88 33.97 -8.59
N ALA A 184 -13.18 33.02 -9.19
CA ALA A 184 -13.44 31.59 -8.98
C ALA A 184 -12.13 30.81 -8.74
N GLU A 185 -12.19 29.86 -7.84
CA GLU A 185 -11.11 28.93 -7.56
C GLU A 185 -11.07 27.83 -8.62
N TRP A 186 -9.87 27.56 -9.15
CA TRP A 186 -9.65 26.48 -10.12
C TRP A 186 -9.12 25.24 -9.44
N ILE A 187 -9.86 24.15 -9.48
CA ILE A 187 -9.51 22.89 -8.80
C ILE A 187 -9.35 21.79 -9.85
N GLU A 188 -8.12 21.41 -10.11
CA GLU A 188 -7.82 20.25 -10.96
C GLU A 188 -8.13 18.96 -10.23
N VAL A 189 -8.99 18.11 -10.82
CA VAL A 189 -9.35 16.78 -10.31
C VAL A 189 -8.58 15.74 -11.14
N ARG A 190 -7.48 15.28 -10.59
CA ARG A 190 -6.62 14.28 -11.23
C ARG A 190 -7.15 12.87 -11.03
N PRO A 191 -6.76 11.89 -11.87
CA PRO A 191 -6.94 10.48 -11.54
C PRO A 191 -6.39 10.14 -10.16
N PHE A 192 -6.93 9.13 -9.51
CA PHE A 192 -6.42 8.66 -8.22
C PHE A 192 -4.96 8.20 -8.31
N SER A 193 -4.17 8.54 -7.30
CA SER A 193 -2.86 7.93 -7.10
C SER A 193 -3.01 6.45 -6.75
N ARG A 194 -1.92 5.71 -6.75
CA ARG A 194 -1.91 4.30 -6.33
C ARG A 194 -2.40 4.14 -4.88
N GLU A 195 -1.94 5.03 -3.99
CA GLU A 195 -2.33 5.04 -2.58
C GLU A 195 -3.82 5.32 -2.43
N GLU A 196 -4.34 6.32 -3.15
CA GLU A 196 -5.79 6.62 -3.15
C GLU A 196 -6.63 5.47 -3.70
N VAL A 197 -6.15 4.73 -4.72
CA VAL A 197 -6.81 3.50 -5.19
C VAL A 197 -6.85 2.45 -4.09
N GLY A 198 -5.77 2.30 -3.32
CA GLY A 198 -5.71 1.42 -2.16
C GLY A 198 -6.78 1.79 -1.12
N GLU A 199 -6.84 3.06 -0.70
CA GLU A 199 -7.86 3.55 0.25
C GLU A 199 -9.28 3.31 -0.26
N VAL A 200 -9.54 3.55 -1.56
CA VAL A 200 -10.85 3.31 -2.18
C VAL A 200 -11.22 1.83 -2.16
N LEU A 201 -10.27 0.95 -2.50
CA LEU A 201 -10.50 -0.50 -2.48
C LEU A 201 -10.76 -1.01 -1.07
N GLU A 202 -9.94 -0.65 -0.09
CA GLU A 202 -10.09 -1.06 1.30
C GLU A 202 -11.43 -0.63 1.88
N HIS A 203 -11.84 0.60 1.57
CA HIS A 203 -13.11 1.12 2.02
C HIS A 203 -14.30 0.42 1.33
N ALA A 204 -14.24 0.26 0.01
CA ALA A 204 -15.31 -0.36 -0.77
C ALA A 204 -15.51 -1.85 -0.44
N LEU A 205 -14.42 -2.54 -0.12
CA LEU A 205 -14.40 -3.97 0.19
C LEU A 205 -14.55 -4.27 1.69
N GLY A 206 -14.48 -3.24 2.55
CA GLY A 206 -14.60 -3.39 4.00
C GLY A 206 -13.42 -4.11 4.65
N GLY A 207 -12.25 -4.12 4.03
CA GLY A 207 -11.05 -4.78 4.54
C GLY A 207 -9.79 -4.47 3.74
N PRO A 208 -8.60 -4.84 4.25
CA PRO A 208 -7.34 -4.53 3.60
C PRO A 208 -7.22 -5.18 2.22
N ALA A 209 -6.60 -4.46 1.28
CA ALA A 209 -6.35 -4.92 -0.08
C ALA A 209 -4.87 -5.28 -0.28
N GLU A 210 -4.60 -6.37 -1.00
CA GLU A 210 -3.23 -6.76 -1.38
C GLU A 210 -2.60 -5.69 -2.27
N GLY A 211 -1.32 -5.37 -2.06
CA GLY A 211 -0.62 -4.35 -2.86
C GLY A 211 -0.56 -4.67 -4.35
N MET A 212 -0.49 -5.96 -4.71
CA MET A 212 -0.57 -6.41 -6.11
C MET A 212 -1.94 -6.10 -6.73
N LEU A 213 -3.03 -6.31 -6.00
CA LEU A 213 -4.38 -5.94 -6.43
C LEU A 213 -4.46 -4.43 -6.67
N VAL A 214 -3.98 -3.62 -5.72
CA VAL A 214 -3.95 -2.15 -5.83
C VAL A 214 -3.18 -1.71 -7.07
N GLN A 215 -1.97 -2.24 -7.27
CA GLN A 215 -1.12 -1.92 -8.42
C GLN A 215 -1.80 -2.28 -9.75
N ARG A 216 -2.32 -3.49 -9.87
CA ARG A 216 -2.99 -3.98 -11.07
C ARG A 216 -4.24 -3.14 -11.39
N CYS A 217 -5.06 -2.81 -10.39
CA CYS A 217 -6.23 -1.96 -10.56
C CYS A 217 -5.85 -0.54 -10.98
N TRP A 218 -4.82 0.05 -10.35
CA TRP A 218 -4.33 1.36 -10.70
C TRP A 218 -3.83 1.42 -12.16
N GLU A 219 -2.97 0.49 -12.57
CA GLU A 219 -2.46 0.40 -13.94
C GLU A 219 -3.59 0.15 -14.96
N ALA A 220 -4.52 -0.75 -14.64
CA ALA A 220 -5.61 -1.10 -15.54
C ALA A 220 -6.56 0.08 -15.78
N THR A 221 -6.81 0.89 -14.77
CA THR A 221 -7.81 1.97 -14.83
C THR A 221 -7.19 3.36 -15.07
N GLY A 222 -5.86 3.48 -14.92
CA GLY A 222 -5.17 4.77 -14.89
C GLY A 222 -5.66 5.66 -13.75
N GLY A 223 -6.11 5.08 -12.62
CA GLY A 223 -6.67 5.80 -11.47
C GLY A 223 -8.05 6.46 -11.74
N LYS A 224 -8.71 6.15 -12.86
CA LYS A 224 -10.03 6.71 -13.19
C LYS A 224 -11.13 6.03 -12.36
N ALA A 225 -11.75 6.79 -11.46
CA ALA A 225 -12.74 6.31 -10.49
C ALA A 225 -13.88 5.47 -11.12
N PHE A 226 -14.36 5.90 -12.31
CA PHE A 226 -15.42 5.19 -13.04
C PHE A 226 -14.95 3.79 -13.47
N LEU A 227 -13.76 3.69 -14.08
CA LEU A 227 -13.23 2.40 -14.54
C LEU A 227 -12.88 1.48 -13.37
N LEU A 228 -12.34 2.04 -12.29
CA LEU A 228 -12.06 1.30 -11.06
C LEU A 228 -13.31 0.64 -10.50
N ARG A 229 -14.41 1.39 -10.41
CA ARG A 229 -15.70 0.86 -9.95
C ARG A 229 -16.21 -0.27 -10.84
N GLU A 230 -16.20 -0.09 -12.17
CA GLU A 230 -16.68 -1.10 -13.12
C GLU A 230 -15.80 -2.37 -13.07
N LEU A 231 -14.47 -2.20 -12.91
CA LEU A 231 -13.54 -3.31 -12.80
C LEU A 231 -13.75 -4.10 -11.50
N VAL A 232 -13.88 -3.41 -10.35
CA VAL A 232 -14.15 -4.06 -9.06
C VAL A 232 -15.48 -4.80 -9.08
N ALA A 233 -16.53 -4.20 -9.64
CA ALA A 233 -17.83 -4.86 -9.80
C ALA A 233 -17.72 -6.14 -10.65
N ALA A 234 -17.00 -6.08 -11.78
CA ALA A 234 -16.78 -7.24 -12.65
C ALA A 234 -16.01 -8.36 -11.92
N MET A 235 -14.98 -8.01 -11.13
CA MET A 235 -14.20 -8.99 -10.36
C MET A 235 -15.03 -9.65 -9.26
N LEU A 236 -15.89 -8.91 -8.58
CA LEU A 236 -16.80 -9.44 -7.55
C LEU A 236 -17.86 -10.35 -8.18
N GLU A 237 -18.48 -9.94 -9.30
CA GLU A 237 -19.48 -10.75 -10.03
C GLU A 237 -18.93 -12.09 -10.48
N THR A 238 -17.68 -12.13 -10.88
CA THR A 238 -17.03 -13.36 -11.38
C THR A 238 -16.33 -14.18 -10.30
N GLY A 239 -16.26 -13.68 -9.06
CA GLY A 239 -15.54 -14.33 -7.97
C GLY A 239 -14.03 -14.31 -8.12
N THR A 240 -13.47 -13.52 -9.06
CA THR A 240 -12.03 -13.37 -9.22
C THR A 240 -11.42 -12.47 -8.15
N LEU A 241 -12.23 -11.69 -7.43
CA LEU A 241 -11.87 -10.91 -6.26
C LEU A 241 -12.51 -11.54 -5.02
N ALA A 242 -11.68 -12.06 -4.12
CA ALA A 242 -12.13 -12.75 -2.91
C ALA A 242 -11.20 -12.46 -1.72
N PRO A 243 -11.71 -12.52 -0.48
CA PRO A 243 -10.86 -12.45 0.69
C PRO A 243 -10.08 -13.75 0.89
N ALA A 244 -8.79 -13.66 1.17
CA ALA A 244 -7.94 -14.77 1.58
C ALA A 244 -7.06 -14.32 2.75
N ASP A 245 -7.03 -15.09 3.83
CA ASP A 245 -6.26 -14.75 5.04
C ASP A 245 -6.54 -13.34 5.62
N GLY A 246 -7.76 -12.84 5.41
CA GLY A 246 -8.18 -11.50 5.86
C GLY A 246 -7.69 -10.33 5.00
N VAL A 247 -7.25 -10.60 3.77
CA VAL A 247 -6.87 -9.60 2.75
C VAL A 247 -7.62 -9.87 1.46
N TRP A 248 -8.10 -8.83 0.79
CA TRP A 248 -8.72 -8.93 -0.52
C TRP A 248 -7.67 -9.14 -1.62
N ARG A 249 -7.85 -10.19 -2.42
CA ARG A 249 -6.92 -10.60 -3.48
C ARG A 249 -7.64 -10.88 -4.79
N ALA A 250 -6.97 -10.64 -5.90
CA ALA A 250 -7.46 -11.00 -7.23
C ALA A 250 -6.70 -12.20 -7.79
N SER A 251 -7.44 -13.22 -8.21
CA SER A 251 -6.88 -14.42 -8.87
C SER A 251 -7.02 -14.33 -10.39
N GLY A 252 -5.95 -14.65 -11.11
CA GLY A 252 -5.95 -14.71 -12.58
C GLY A 252 -6.05 -13.35 -13.29
N PRO A 253 -6.37 -13.35 -14.60
CA PRO A 253 -6.56 -12.16 -15.40
C PRO A 253 -7.85 -11.43 -15.01
N PHE A 254 -7.93 -10.12 -15.34
CA PHE A 254 -9.17 -9.38 -15.13
C PHE A 254 -10.32 -9.92 -15.98
N PRO A 255 -11.52 -10.08 -15.40
CA PRO A 255 -12.67 -10.57 -16.14
C PRO A 255 -13.20 -9.52 -17.11
N VAL A 256 -13.50 -9.93 -18.32
CA VAL A 256 -14.15 -9.06 -19.32
C VAL A 256 -15.64 -9.40 -19.37
N THR A 257 -16.42 -8.74 -18.49
CA THR A 257 -17.88 -8.85 -18.50
C THR A 257 -18.49 -8.05 -19.67
N LEU A 258 -19.73 -8.36 -20.06
CA LEU A 258 -20.45 -7.61 -21.10
C LEU A 258 -20.59 -6.12 -20.75
N ARG A 259 -20.77 -5.81 -19.46
CA ARG A 259 -20.87 -4.44 -18.97
C ARG A 259 -19.54 -3.68 -19.16
N LEU A 260 -18.44 -4.28 -18.74
CA LEU A 260 -17.10 -3.69 -18.89
C LEU A 260 -16.72 -3.53 -20.37
N ALA A 261 -16.98 -4.55 -21.18
CA ALA A 261 -16.79 -4.49 -22.63
C ALA A 261 -17.60 -3.36 -23.27
N GLY A 262 -18.89 -3.19 -22.87
CA GLY A 262 -19.73 -2.11 -23.35
C GLY A 262 -19.24 -0.70 -22.98
N VAL A 263 -18.56 -0.55 -21.85
CA VAL A 263 -17.90 0.72 -21.47
C VAL A 263 -16.75 1.04 -22.42
N VAL A 264 -15.91 0.04 -22.71
CA VAL A 264 -14.78 0.19 -23.65
C VAL A 264 -15.28 0.43 -25.07
N ASP A 265 -16.27 -0.34 -25.53
CA ASP A 265 -16.86 -0.19 -26.87
C ASP A 265 -17.41 1.23 -27.10
N ARG A 266 -18.08 1.81 -26.12
CA ARG A 266 -18.58 3.21 -26.23
C ARG A 266 -17.44 4.21 -26.36
N ARG A 267 -16.32 4.00 -25.67
CA ARG A 267 -15.15 4.90 -25.78
C ARG A 267 -14.45 4.76 -27.13
N LEU A 268 -14.48 3.54 -27.71
CA LEU A 268 -13.89 3.24 -29.00
C LEU A 268 -14.88 3.40 -30.17
N ALA A 269 -16.12 3.81 -29.88
CA ALA A 269 -17.14 4.07 -30.90
C ALA A 269 -16.73 5.25 -31.79
N GLY A 270 -16.96 5.11 -33.09
CA GLY A 270 -16.60 6.17 -34.07
C GLY A 270 -15.16 6.14 -34.58
N LEU A 271 -14.28 5.27 -34.02
CA LEU A 271 -12.93 5.08 -34.57
C LEU A 271 -12.97 4.36 -35.92
N GLY A 272 -12.20 4.85 -36.88
CA GLY A 272 -11.98 4.19 -38.17
C GLY A 272 -11.21 2.87 -38.03
N ASP A 273 -11.25 2.04 -39.08
CA ASP A 273 -10.67 0.68 -39.07
C ASP A 273 -9.15 0.70 -38.81
N ASP A 274 -8.44 1.69 -39.37
CA ASP A 274 -7.01 1.86 -39.14
C ASP A 274 -6.69 2.14 -37.68
N CYS A 275 -7.44 3.04 -37.03
CA CYS A 275 -7.29 3.33 -35.60
C CYS A 275 -7.53 2.08 -34.76
N ARG A 276 -8.60 1.33 -35.05
CA ARG A 276 -8.89 0.06 -34.36
C ARG A 276 -7.77 -0.97 -34.56
N ARG A 277 -7.18 -1.02 -35.76
CA ARG A 277 -6.05 -1.92 -36.04
C ARG A 277 -4.81 -1.52 -35.25
N VAL A 278 -4.50 -0.23 -35.09
CA VAL A 278 -3.42 0.26 -34.22
C VAL A 278 -3.66 -0.16 -32.78
N LEU A 279 -4.87 0.00 -32.25
CA LEU A 279 -5.20 -0.43 -30.88
C LEU A 279 -5.08 -1.93 -30.69
N GLU A 280 -5.46 -2.73 -31.69
CA GLU A 280 -5.30 -4.19 -31.68
C GLU A 280 -3.79 -4.58 -31.63
N LEU A 281 -2.95 -3.97 -32.46
CA LEU A 281 -1.51 -4.21 -32.43
C LEU A 281 -0.90 -3.87 -31.05
N LEU A 282 -1.27 -2.73 -30.48
CA LEU A 282 -0.82 -2.32 -29.14
C LEU A 282 -1.39 -3.23 -28.05
N ALA A 283 -2.62 -3.74 -28.20
CA ALA A 283 -3.19 -4.68 -27.25
C ALA A 283 -2.39 -6.00 -27.15
N PHE A 284 -1.91 -6.52 -28.25
CA PHE A 284 -1.10 -7.75 -28.29
C PHE A 284 0.38 -7.53 -28.11
N GLY A 285 0.90 -6.42 -28.62
CA GLY A 285 2.34 -6.11 -28.56
C GLY A 285 2.77 -5.50 -27.23
N GLY A 286 1.83 -5.00 -26.38
CA GLY A 286 2.17 -4.20 -25.22
C GLY A 286 2.78 -2.84 -25.64
N PRO A 287 3.70 -2.26 -24.87
CA PRO A 287 4.43 -1.07 -25.30
C PRO A 287 5.28 -1.38 -26.53
N LEU A 288 5.03 -0.66 -27.64
CA LEU A 288 5.75 -0.80 -28.91
C LEU A 288 6.34 0.56 -29.31
N SER A 289 7.44 0.54 -30.09
CA SER A 289 7.84 1.75 -30.79
C SER A 289 6.69 2.25 -31.68
N PRO A 290 6.33 3.54 -31.66
CA PRO A 290 5.29 4.10 -32.54
C PRO A 290 5.48 3.77 -34.02
N ASP A 291 6.70 3.56 -34.44
CA ASP A 291 7.05 3.19 -35.83
C ASP A 291 6.54 1.79 -36.22
N VAL A 292 6.33 0.88 -35.27
CA VAL A 292 5.82 -0.47 -35.57
C VAL A 292 4.37 -0.41 -36.06
N PRO A 293 3.40 0.12 -35.31
CA PRO A 293 2.04 0.27 -35.82
C PRO A 293 1.95 1.28 -37.00
N ALA A 294 2.83 2.30 -37.07
CA ALA A 294 2.87 3.22 -38.22
C ALA A 294 3.26 2.50 -39.50
N ARG A 295 4.17 1.55 -39.47
CA ARG A 295 4.57 0.73 -40.64
C ARG A 295 3.50 -0.31 -41.01
N LEU A 296 2.86 -0.93 -40.02
CA LEU A 296 1.88 -2.00 -40.25
C LEU A 296 0.50 -1.47 -40.65
N VAL A 297 0.18 -0.22 -40.27
CA VAL A 297 -1.09 0.44 -40.58
C VAL A 297 -0.87 1.76 -41.25
N SER A 298 -0.71 2.85 -40.47
CA SER A 298 -0.37 4.18 -40.96
C SER A 298 0.02 5.11 -39.81
N ARG A 299 0.89 6.10 -40.08
CA ARG A 299 1.27 7.15 -39.11
C ARG A 299 0.10 8.02 -38.69
N PRO A 300 -0.79 8.49 -39.59
CA PRO A 300 -1.96 9.28 -39.19
C PRO A 300 -2.90 8.57 -38.23
N ALA A 301 -3.03 7.23 -38.32
CA ALA A 301 -3.85 6.48 -37.41
C ALA A 301 -3.24 6.41 -36.00
N VAL A 302 -1.92 6.36 -35.88
CA VAL A 302 -1.21 6.40 -34.59
C VAL A 302 -1.38 7.76 -33.93
N GLU A 303 -1.17 8.85 -34.69
CA GLU A 303 -1.35 10.24 -34.24
C GLU A 303 -2.81 10.51 -33.82
N ALA A 304 -3.79 9.97 -34.53
CA ALA A 304 -5.20 10.12 -34.19
C ALA A 304 -5.57 9.47 -32.86
N VAL A 305 -5.08 8.23 -32.56
CA VAL A 305 -5.38 7.56 -31.29
C VAL A 305 -4.62 8.16 -30.11
N GLU A 306 -3.46 8.77 -30.34
CA GLU A 306 -2.73 9.55 -29.36
C GLU A 306 -3.49 10.84 -29.02
N ALA A 307 -3.91 11.62 -30.02
CA ALA A 307 -4.67 12.85 -29.85
C ALA A 307 -5.98 12.62 -29.06
N LEU A 308 -6.61 11.46 -29.21
CA LEU A 308 -7.80 11.05 -28.44
C LEU A 308 -7.49 10.59 -27.00
N GLY A 309 -6.20 10.54 -26.59
CA GLY A 309 -5.77 10.10 -25.27
C GLY A 309 -6.06 8.62 -24.99
N ILE A 310 -6.17 7.77 -26.02
CA ILE A 310 -6.34 6.33 -25.91
C ILE A 310 -4.99 5.63 -25.94
N VAL A 311 -4.01 6.25 -26.59
CA VAL A 311 -2.63 5.83 -26.63
C VAL A 311 -1.78 6.92 -26.00
N GLU A 312 -0.84 6.53 -25.18
CA GLU A 312 0.17 7.41 -24.59
C GLU A 312 1.53 7.07 -25.20
N VAL A 313 2.24 8.08 -25.67
CA VAL A 313 3.62 7.92 -26.14
C VAL A 313 4.56 8.46 -25.07
N THR A 314 5.40 7.59 -24.53
CA THR A 314 6.38 7.95 -23.49
C THR A 314 7.80 7.66 -24.00
N ARG A 315 8.77 8.44 -23.53
CA ARG A 315 10.18 8.22 -23.84
C ARG A 315 10.86 7.49 -22.68
N LEU A 316 11.41 6.31 -22.97
CA LEU A 316 12.17 5.50 -22.02
C LEU A 316 13.62 5.40 -22.54
N GLY A 317 14.53 6.15 -21.93
CA GLY A 317 15.89 6.32 -22.46
C GLY A 317 15.87 6.98 -23.86
N ASP A 318 16.46 6.32 -24.83
CA ASP A 318 16.49 6.79 -26.24
C ASP A 318 15.29 6.28 -27.07
N ARG A 319 14.34 5.59 -26.46
CA ARG A 319 13.25 4.89 -27.15
C ARG A 319 11.89 5.50 -26.84
N GLU A 320 11.12 5.80 -27.87
CA GLU A 320 9.70 6.11 -27.73
C GLU A 320 8.88 4.83 -27.69
N GLN A 321 7.89 4.81 -26.80
CA GLN A 321 7.00 3.68 -26.61
C GLN A 321 5.55 4.17 -26.58
N ALA A 322 4.74 3.62 -27.48
CA ALA A 322 3.30 3.79 -27.50
C ALA A 322 2.62 2.67 -26.70
N ARG A 323 1.74 3.00 -25.80
CA ARG A 323 0.96 2.08 -24.99
C ARG A 323 -0.50 2.48 -24.89
N LEU A 324 -1.38 1.51 -24.69
CA LEU A 324 -2.78 1.79 -24.40
C LEU A 324 -2.95 2.37 -22.98
N THR A 325 -3.70 3.46 -22.87
CA THR A 325 -3.99 4.14 -21.60
C THR A 325 -5.48 4.45 -21.50
N PRO A 326 -6.20 3.86 -20.55
CA PRO A 326 -5.82 2.81 -19.59
C PRO A 326 -5.53 1.44 -20.21
N SER A 327 -4.68 0.63 -19.56
CA SER A 327 -4.30 -0.68 -20.09
C SER A 327 -5.47 -1.69 -20.15
N LEU A 328 -6.55 -1.44 -19.40
CA LEU A 328 -7.80 -2.20 -19.44
C LEU A 328 -8.38 -2.30 -20.86
N TYR A 329 -8.19 -1.30 -21.70
CA TYR A 329 -8.63 -1.36 -23.09
C TYR A 329 -7.94 -2.49 -23.85
N GLY A 330 -6.64 -2.68 -23.60
CA GLY A 330 -5.89 -3.77 -24.18
C GLY A 330 -6.37 -5.15 -23.73
N GLU A 331 -6.73 -5.28 -22.44
CA GLU A 331 -7.28 -6.53 -21.91
C GLU A 331 -8.61 -6.91 -22.55
N VAL A 332 -9.51 -5.94 -22.67
CA VAL A 332 -10.80 -6.13 -23.33
C VAL A 332 -10.63 -6.49 -24.82
N LEU A 333 -9.76 -5.79 -25.53
CA LEU A 333 -9.48 -6.08 -26.94
C LEU A 333 -8.90 -7.48 -27.14
N ARG A 334 -7.91 -7.90 -26.31
CA ARG A 334 -7.35 -9.27 -26.36
C ARG A 334 -8.41 -10.33 -26.12
N ALA A 335 -9.19 -10.16 -25.07
CA ALA A 335 -10.21 -11.16 -24.70
C ALA A 335 -11.29 -11.35 -25.76
N ARG A 336 -11.58 -10.30 -26.56
CA ARG A 336 -12.59 -10.33 -27.62
C ARG A 336 -12.04 -10.71 -29.00
N THR A 337 -10.73 -10.75 -29.17
CA THR A 337 -10.11 -11.10 -30.45
C THR A 337 -10.15 -12.62 -30.67
N PRO A 338 -10.74 -13.10 -31.79
CA PRO A 338 -10.77 -14.52 -32.10
C PRO A 338 -9.36 -15.13 -32.19
N ARG A 339 -9.19 -16.36 -31.75
CA ARG A 339 -7.88 -17.04 -31.66
C ARG A 339 -7.06 -17.01 -32.95
N LEU A 340 -7.65 -17.23 -34.12
CA LEU A 340 -6.96 -17.20 -35.41
C LEU A 340 -6.46 -15.79 -35.75
N ARG A 341 -7.26 -14.78 -35.42
CA ARG A 341 -6.85 -13.38 -35.60
C ARG A 341 -5.72 -13.00 -34.64
N ALA A 342 -5.82 -13.39 -33.37
CA ALA A 342 -4.77 -13.19 -32.37
C ALA A 342 -3.43 -13.80 -32.80
N ARG A 343 -3.49 -15.03 -33.35
CA ARG A 343 -2.29 -15.70 -33.91
C ARG A 343 -1.67 -14.90 -35.05
N ARG A 344 -2.50 -14.45 -36.01
CA ARG A 344 -2.02 -13.62 -37.12
C ARG A 344 -1.42 -12.29 -36.67
N VAL A 345 -2.02 -11.64 -35.67
CA VAL A 345 -1.49 -10.40 -35.09
C VAL A 345 -0.09 -10.62 -34.48
N ARG A 346 0.09 -11.70 -33.73
CA ARG A 346 1.40 -12.04 -33.15
C ARG A 346 2.45 -12.38 -34.23
N GLU A 347 2.07 -13.06 -35.32
CA GLU A 347 2.96 -13.33 -36.46
C GLU A 347 3.41 -12.06 -37.15
N GLU A 348 2.49 -11.14 -37.41
CA GLU A 348 2.80 -9.82 -38.03
C GLU A 348 3.70 -8.99 -37.12
N LEU A 349 3.42 -8.95 -35.81
CA LEU A 349 4.25 -8.24 -34.82
C LEU A 349 5.64 -8.87 -34.70
N ALA A 350 5.75 -10.20 -34.66
CA ALA A 350 7.03 -10.90 -34.59
C ALA A 350 7.90 -10.56 -35.81
N ALA A 351 7.33 -10.62 -37.01
CA ALA A 351 8.04 -10.26 -38.24
C ALA A 351 8.47 -8.78 -38.27
N ALA A 352 7.59 -7.87 -37.83
CA ALA A 352 7.89 -6.46 -37.78
C ALA A 352 8.99 -6.10 -36.76
N LEU A 353 9.03 -6.78 -35.61
CA LEU A 353 10.05 -6.57 -34.59
C LEU A 353 11.39 -7.19 -34.96
N GLU A 354 11.41 -8.34 -35.61
CA GLU A 354 12.64 -8.98 -36.13
C GLU A 354 13.33 -8.11 -37.21
N ALA A 355 12.54 -7.45 -38.02
CA ALA A 355 13.06 -6.52 -39.05
C ALA A 355 13.40 -5.12 -38.51
N GLY A 356 13.11 -4.86 -37.23
CA GLY A 356 13.29 -3.55 -36.60
C GLY A 356 14.71 -3.29 -36.09
N PRO A 357 15.03 -2.01 -35.76
CA PRO A 357 16.36 -1.65 -35.25
C PRO A 357 16.65 -2.21 -33.85
N HIS A 358 15.61 -2.59 -33.10
CA HIS A 358 15.70 -3.12 -31.73
C HIS A 358 15.39 -4.62 -31.63
N ALA A 359 15.66 -5.39 -32.68
CA ALA A 359 15.36 -6.83 -32.74
C ALA A 359 15.93 -7.64 -31.57
N ARG A 360 17.07 -7.23 -31.01
CA ARG A 360 17.67 -7.89 -29.83
C ARG A 360 16.86 -7.64 -28.56
N GLU A 361 16.36 -6.45 -28.36
CA GLU A 361 15.58 -6.05 -27.16
C GLU A 361 14.17 -6.63 -27.20
N ASP A 362 13.63 -6.85 -28.41
CA ASP A 362 12.31 -7.45 -28.60
C ASP A 362 12.33 -8.99 -28.69
N LEU A 363 13.53 -9.60 -28.67
CA LEU A 363 13.74 -11.04 -28.89
C LEU A 363 12.90 -11.90 -27.95
N ARG A 364 12.78 -11.54 -26.69
CA ARG A 364 12.00 -12.29 -25.68
C ARG A 364 10.53 -12.42 -26.12
N ARG A 365 9.90 -11.33 -26.57
CA ARG A 365 8.51 -11.31 -27.03
C ARG A 365 8.33 -12.11 -28.31
N VAL A 366 9.25 -11.93 -29.25
CA VAL A 366 9.24 -12.65 -30.54
C VAL A 366 9.35 -14.16 -30.30
N VAL A 367 10.28 -14.61 -29.46
CA VAL A 367 10.47 -16.03 -29.15
C VAL A 367 9.23 -16.60 -28.45
N ALA A 368 8.65 -15.87 -27.47
CA ALA A 368 7.43 -16.29 -26.79
C ALA A 368 6.27 -16.49 -27.79
N TRP A 369 5.99 -15.49 -28.64
CA TRP A 369 4.91 -15.59 -29.65
C TRP A 369 5.12 -16.69 -30.68
N ARG A 370 6.37 -16.94 -31.07
CA ARG A 370 6.68 -18.07 -31.98
C ARG A 370 6.39 -19.42 -31.32
N LEU A 371 6.77 -19.59 -30.05
CA LEU A 371 6.48 -20.81 -29.29
C LEU A 371 4.99 -21.03 -29.10
N GLU A 372 4.25 -19.96 -28.71
CA GLU A 372 2.78 -20.00 -28.61
C GLU A 372 2.10 -20.37 -29.93
N ASN A 373 2.66 -19.95 -31.07
CA ASN A 373 2.18 -20.29 -32.40
C ASN A 373 2.66 -21.68 -32.91
N GLY A 374 3.40 -22.44 -32.09
CA GLY A 374 3.90 -23.76 -32.40
C GLY A 374 5.14 -23.77 -33.29
N VAL A 375 5.80 -22.66 -33.51
CA VAL A 375 7.08 -22.53 -34.22
C VAL A 375 8.22 -22.79 -33.24
N ARG A 376 9.22 -23.56 -33.61
CA ARG A 376 10.42 -23.80 -32.78
C ARG A 376 11.53 -22.83 -33.17
N PRO A 377 11.86 -21.82 -32.38
CA PRO A 377 12.98 -20.95 -32.63
C PRO A 377 14.32 -21.68 -32.45
N PRO A 378 15.43 -21.16 -33.02
CA PRO A 378 16.78 -21.68 -32.77
C PRO A 378 17.10 -21.72 -31.27
N ALA A 379 17.80 -22.74 -30.78
CA ALA A 379 18.14 -22.91 -29.37
C ALA A 379 18.88 -21.69 -28.77
N GLU A 380 19.77 -21.10 -29.54
CA GLU A 380 20.47 -19.86 -29.10
C GLU A 380 19.53 -18.68 -28.89
N SER A 381 18.51 -18.51 -29.73
CA SER A 381 17.48 -17.46 -29.57
C SER A 381 16.64 -17.72 -28.32
N VAL A 382 16.29 -18.97 -28.02
CA VAL A 382 15.56 -19.35 -26.81
C VAL A 382 16.39 -19.03 -25.57
N VAL A 383 17.69 -19.39 -25.57
CA VAL A 383 18.60 -19.07 -24.44
C VAL A 383 18.80 -17.59 -24.26
N ALA A 384 18.91 -16.81 -25.33
CA ALA A 384 19.02 -15.35 -25.25
C ALA A 384 17.74 -14.71 -24.71
N ALA A 385 16.57 -15.12 -25.21
CA ALA A 385 15.26 -14.67 -24.72
C ALA A 385 15.01 -15.06 -23.26
N MET A 386 15.40 -16.26 -22.84
CA MET A 386 15.34 -16.74 -21.46
C MET A 386 16.15 -15.84 -20.52
N ARG A 387 17.38 -15.50 -20.91
CA ARG A 387 18.25 -14.60 -20.12
C ARG A 387 17.68 -13.18 -20.05
N ASP A 388 17.11 -12.70 -21.13
CA ASP A 388 16.47 -11.39 -21.15
C ASP A 388 15.22 -11.38 -20.26
N ALA A 389 14.36 -12.41 -20.31
CA ALA A 389 13.22 -12.57 -19.41
C ALA A 389 13.67 -12.62 -17.94
N TRP A 390 14.73 -13.38 -17.66
CA TRP A 390 15.33 -13.45 -16.31
C TRP A 390 15.83 -12.11 -15.82
N ALA A 391 16.57 -11.36 -16.64
CA ALA A 391 17.08 -10.04 -16.28
C ALA A 391 15.97 -9.01 -16.01
N HIS A 392 14.80 -9.18 -16.62
CA HIS A 392 13.61 -8.35 -16.38
C HIS A 392 12.69 -8.88 -15.29
N LEU A 393 13.10 -9.92 -14.54
CA LEU A 393 12.34 -10.58 -13.47
C LEU A 393 10.99 -11.18 -13.93
N ASP A 394 10.85 -11.46 -15.22
CA ASP A 394 9.73 -12.22 -15.77
C ASP A 394 9.97 -13.72 -15.54
N HIS A 395 9.75 -14.14 -14.28
CA HIS A 395 10.10 -15.49 -13.83
C HIS A 395 9.26 -16.57 -14.51
N GLU A 396 7.99 -16.26 -14.86
CA GLU A 396 7.10 -17.20 -15.55
C GLU A 396 7.62 -17.50 -16.95
N LEU A 397 7.82 -16.47 -17.76
CA LEU A 397 8.37 -16.60 -19.10
C LEU A 397 9.79 -17.19 -19.08
N SER A 398 10.62 -16.77 -18.13
CA SER A 398 11.99 -17.28 -18.01
C SER A 398 12.03 -18.77 -17.70
N ALA A 399 11.18 -19.25 -16.78
CA ALA A 399 11.09 -20.67 -16.43
C ALA A 399 10.52 -21.51 -17.60
N GLU A 400 9.55 -20.98 -18.35
CA GLU A 400 9.01 -21.61 -19.54
C GLU A 400 10.07 -21.74 -20.63
N LEU A 401 10.76 -20.66 -20.96
CA LEU A 401 11.85 -20.66 -21.94
C LEU A 401 13.02 -21.54 -21.49
N ALA A 402 13.33 -21.60 -20.19
CA ALA A 402 14.33 -22.51 -19.65
C ALA A 402 13.95 -23.97 -19.86
N ALA A 403 12.67 -24.32 -19.69
CA ALA A 403 12.20 -25.68 -19.98
C ALA A 403 12.37 -26.03 -21.46
N HIS A 404 12.09 -25.11 -22.38
CA HIS A 404 12.35 -25.29 -23.82
C HIS A 404 13.84 -25.42 -24.12
N ALA A 405 14.70 -24.63 -23.48
CA ALA A 405 16.14 -24.69 -23.62
C ALA A 405 16.71 -26.06 -23.15
N VAL A 406 16.19 -26.58 -22.01
CA VAL A 406 16.55 -27.94 -21.53
C VAL A 406 16.15 -29.00 -22.56
N ALA A 407 14.94 -28.94 -23.11
CA ALA A 407 14.48 -29.86 -24.16
C ALA A 407 15.33 -29.78 -25.45
N ALA A 408 15.94 -28.64 -25.72
CA ALA A 408 16.87 -28.43 -26.84
C ALA A 408 18.35 -28.76 -26.47
N GLY A 409 18.62 -29.45 -25.37
CA GLY A 409 19.96 -29.87 -24.94
C GLY A 409 20.83 -28.77 -24.29
N GLN A 410 20.25 -27.60 -23.95
CA GLN A 410 20.95 -26.46 -23.32
C GLN A 410 20.81 -26.46 -21.79
N GLY A 411 20.68 -27.63 -21.15
CA GLY A 411 20.35 -27.77 -19.73
C GLY A 411 21.30 -27.04 -18.79
N THR A 412 22.58 -27.01 -19.03
CA THR A 412 23.56 -26.29 -18.20
C THR A 412 23.32 -24.79 -18.19
N ARG A 413 22.99 -24.21 -19.35
CA ARG A 413 22.73 -22.77 -19.49
C ARG A 413 21.35 -22.32 -18.92
N ALA A 414 20.43 -23.27 -18.82
CA ALA A 414 19.08 -23.07 -18.38
C ALA A 414 18.86 -23.38 -16.87
N ALA A 415 19.85 -24.01 -16.21
CA ALA A 415 19.69 -24.53 -14.84
C ALA A 415 19.31 -23.44 -13.82
N GLU A 416 19.95 -22.27 -13.86
CA GLU A 416 19.68 -21.17 -12.94
C GLU A 416 18.27 -20.55 -13.17
N PRO A 417 17.93 -20.07 -14.38
CA PRO A 417 16.59 -19.54 -14.64
C PRO A 417 15.48 -20.57 -14.40
N LEU A 418 15.71 -21.84 -14.68
CA LEU A 418 14.76 -22.91 -14.40
C LEU A 418 14.57 -23.10 -12.89
N GLY A 419 15.66 -23.25 -12.14
CA GLY A 419 15.62 -23.55 -10.71
C GLY A 419 15.06 -22.41 -9.88
N TYR A 420 15.65 -21.23 -10.00
CA TYR A 420 15.19 -20.05 -9.28
C TYR A 420 13.81 -19.60 -9.77
N GLY A 421 13.54 -19.61 -11.08
CA GLY A 421 12.25 -19.22 -11.65
C GLY A 421 11.11 -20.07 -11.10
N LEU A 422 11.23 -21.40 -11.14
CA LEU A 422 10.22 -22.31 -10.58
C LEU A 422 10.08 -22.15 -9.06
N MET A 423 11.18 -21.95 -8.33
CA MET A 423 11.14 -21.71 -6.89
C MET A 423 10.36 -20.43 -6.56
N PHE A 424 10.63 -19.33 -7.26
CA PHE A 424 9.93 -18.05 -7.05
C PHE A 424 8.45 -18.11 -7.43
N LEU A 425 8.08 -19.04 -8.29
CA LEU A 425 6.68 -19.34 -8.66
C LEU A 425 6.00 -20.34 -7.70
N GLY A 426 6.64 -20.71 -6.58
CA GLY A 426 6.10 -21.69 -5.64
C GLY A 426 6.22 -23.16 -6.09
N ARG A 427 6.94 -23.43 -7.19
CA ARG A 427 7.11 -24.77 -7.79
C ARG A 427 8.47 -25.39 -7.40
N ALA A 428 8.91 -25.19 -6.16
CA ALA A 428 10.24 -25.59 -5.68
C ALA A 428 10.49 -27.10 -5.79
N ARG A 429 9.46 -27.94 -5.59
CA ARG A 429 9.57 -29.40 -5.75
C ARG A 429 9.85 -29.78 -7.20
N GLU A 430 9.12 -29.18 -8.12
CA GLU A 430 9.32 -29.37 -9.55
C GLU A 430 10.71 -28.87 -9.99
N ALA A 431 11.17 -27.74 -9.44
CA ALA A 431 12.53 -27.25 -9.68
C ALA A 431 13.57 -28.32 -9.32
N GLU A 432 13.50 -28.91 -8.12
CA GLU A 432 14.44 -29.93 -7.66
C GLU A 432 14.38 -31.18 -8.54
N GLU A 433 13.19 -31.68 -8.88
CA GLU A 433 13.01 -32.85 -9.75
C GLU A 433 13.61 -32.64 -11.14
N ARG A 434 13.41 -31.46 -11.73
CA ARG A 434 13.97 -31.15 -13.05
C ARG A 434 15.47 -30.95 -13.01
N LEU A 435 15.99 -30.20 -12.02
CA LEU A 435 17.43 -29.97 -11.87
C LEU A 435 18.20 -31.25 -11.55
N ALA A 436 17.63 -32.15 -10.73
CA ALA A 436 18.26 -33.43 -10.40
C ALA A 436 18.37 -34.39 -11.63
N ARG A 437 17.52 -34.24 -12.64
CA ARG A 437 17.53 -35.02 -13.88
C ARG A 437 18.47 -34.46 -14.96
N LEU A 438 19.03 -33.25 -14.75
CA LEU A 438 19.98 -32.72 -15.72
C LEU A 438 21.24 -33.55 -15.78
N PRO A 439 21.81 -33.75 -16.98
CA PRO A 439 23.08 -34.47 -17.16
C PRO A 439 24.17 -33.75 -16.31
N ARG A 440 25.05 -34.54 -15.70
CA ARG A 440 26.19 -33.99 -14.93
C ARG A 440 27.08 -33.15 -15.86
N PRO A 441 27.23 -31.81 -15.57
CA PRO A 441 28.04 -30.98 -16.42
C PRO A 441 29.51 -31.41 -16.45
N ALA A 442 30.16 -31.31 -17.61
CA ALA A 442 31.56 -31.62 -17.77
C ALA A 442 32.47 -30.62 -17.04
N ALA A 443 32.17 -29.32 -17.14
CA ALA A 443 32.96 -28.25 -16.51
C ALA A 443 32.72 -28.20 -15.00
N GLU A 444 33.78 -28.05 -14.22
CA GLU A 444 33.71 -27.91 -12.76
C GLU A 444 32.84 -26.73 -12.32
N ARG A 445 33.01 -25.61 -12.99
CA ARG A 445 32.24 -24.39 -12.72
C ARG A 445 30.71 -24.62 -12.87
N ASP A 446 30.31 -25.37 -13.87
CA ASP A 446 28.88 -25.64 -14.12
C ASP A 446 28.31 -26.64 -13.11
N ARG A 447 29.15 -27.63 -12.68
CA ARG A 447 28.78 -28.53 -11.57
C ARG A 447 28.57 -27.77 -10.26
N ALA A 448 29.48 -26.85 -9.98
CA ALA A 448 29.38 -25.97 -8.80
C ALA A 448 28.10 -25.12 -8.83
N ARG A 449 27.81 -24.47 -9.94
CA ARG A 449 26.59 -23.65 -10.12
C ARG A 449 25.31 -24.46 -9.98
N LEU A 450 25.23 -25.63 -10.63
CA LEU A 450 24.07 -26.51 -10.50
C LEU A 450 23.84 -26.91 -9.04
N ALA A 451 24.91 -27.20 -8.29
CA ALA A 451 24.83 -27.51 -6.86
C ALA A 451 24.35 -26.31 -6.04
N CYS A 452 24.80 -25.08 -6.36
CA CYS A 452 24.38 -23.87 -5.69
C CYS A 452 22.87 -23.59 -5.88
N VAL A 453 22.37 -23.67 -7.12
CA VAL A 453 20.95 -23.49 -7.44
C VAL A 453 20.08 -24.50 -6.69
N ARG A 454 20.47 -25.79 -6.75
CA ARG A 454 19.75 -26.86 -6.04
C ARG A 454 19.79 -26.67 -4.52
N ALA A 455 20.95 -26.31 -3.97
CA ALA A 455 21.08 -26.07 -2.52
C ALA A 455 20.21 -24.89 -2.07
N PHE A 456 20.15 -23.82 -2.86
CA PHE A 456 19.30 -22.68 -2.58
C PHE A 456 17.81 -23.07 -2.62
N ASN A 457 17.39 -23.80 -3.64
CA ASN A 457 16.01 -24.32 -3.74
C ASN A 457 15.67 -25.27 -2.60
N LEU A 458 16.59 -26.18 -2.22
CA LEU A 458 16.41 -27.08 -1.07
C LEU A 458 16.26 -26.30 0.24
N ALA A 459 17.09 -25.28 0.46
CA ALA A 459 17.05 -24.50 1.71
C ALA A 459 15.82 -23.59 1.78
N PHE A 460 15.63 -22.72 0.80
CA PHE A 460 14.64 -21.64 0.85
C PHE A 460 13.32 -21.94 0.14
N GLY A 461 13.30 -22.90 -0.77
CA GLY A 461 12.09 -23.35 -1.46
C GLY A 461 11.42 -24.54 -0.76
N LEU A 462 12.23 -25.53 -0.30
CA LEU A 462 11.76 -26.78 0.30
C LEU A 462 12.03 -26.91 1.80
N ASP A 463 12.58 -25.86 2.43
CA ASP A 463 12.96 -25.81 3.85
C ASP A 463 13.83 -27.00 4.33
N SER A 464 14.66 -27.54 3.42
CA SER A 464 15.51 -28.73 3.62
C SER A 464 16.98 -28.36 3.80
N VAL A 465 17.28 -27.60 4.88
CA VAL A 465 18.63 -27.06 5.17
C VAL A 465 19.71 -28.14 5.23
N ARG A 466 19.41 -29.31 5.83
CA ARG A 466 20.38 -30.43 5.94
C ARG A 466 20.78 -30.96 4.57
N ALA A 467 19.81 -31.14 3.66
CA ALA A 467 20.06 -31.60 2.30
C ALA A 467 20.85 -30.56 1.49
N ALA A 468 20.50 -29.27 1.62
CA ALA A 468 21.23 -28.18 0.99
C ALA A 468 22.71 -28.16 1.41
N ARG A 469 22.99 -28.24 2.71
CA ARG A 469 24.37 -28.29 3.25
C ARG A 469 25.14 -29.53 2.77
N ALA A 470 24.49 -30.70 2.80
CA ALA A 470 25.13 -31.93 2.34
C ALA A 470 25.51 -31.85 0.84
N LEU A 471 24.63 -31.26 0.04
CA LEU A 471 24.88 -31.03 -1.39
C LEU A 471 26.05 -30.04 -1.60
N LEU A 472 26.11 -28.93 -0.91
CA LEU A 472 27.24 -27.98 -1.00
C LEU A 472 28.57 -28.61 -0.54
N HIS A 473 28.57 -29.36 0.55
CA HIS A 473 29.78 -30.08 1.00
C HIS A 473 30.20 -31.16 -0.03
N SER A 474 29.25 -31.81 -0.69
CA SER A 474 29.60 -32.74 -1.80
C SER A 474 30.23 -32.01 -2.98
N ALA A 475 29.62 -30.88 -3.37
CA ALA A 475 30.14 -30.05 -4.48
C ALA A 475 31.55 -29.56 -4.19
N LEU A 476 31.84 -29.11 -2.96
CA LEU A 476 33.17 -28.68 -2.54
C LEU A 476 34.23 -29.80 -2.59
N ARG A 477 33.84 -31.08 -2.48
CA ARG A 477 34.73 -32.24 -2.69
C ARG A 477 34.90 -32.62 -4.16
N ASP A 478 33.84 -32.37 -4.97
CA ASP A 478 33.77 -32.78 -6.39
C ASP A 478 34.49 -31.82 -7.35
N VAL A 479 34.89 -30.60 -6.86
CA VAL A 479 35.61 -29.61 -7.66
C VAL A 479 36.95 -29.30 -7.04
N ALA A 480 37.99 -29.27 -7.87
CA ALA A 480 39.38 -29.06 -7.44
C ALA A 480 39.83 -27.60 -7.59
N GLY A 481 39.34 -26.92 -8.64
CA GLY A 481 39.73 -25.54 -8.94
C GLY A 481 39.25 -24.54 -7.86
N VAL A 482 40.13 -23.64 -7.38
CA VAL A 482 39.82 -22.61 -6.38
C VAL A 482 38.63 -21.76 -6.80
N GLU A 483 38.59 -21.30 -8.06
CA GLU A 483 37.48 -20.50 -8.58
C GLU A 483 36.15 -21.28 -8.59
N SER A 484 36.19 -22.59 -8.91
CA SER A 484 34.98 -23.42 -8.92
C SER A 484 34.49 -23.75 -7.52
N ARG A 485 35.34 -23.71 -6.49
CA ARG A 485 34.99 -23.93 -5.09
C ARG A 485 34.42 -22.67 -4.44
N ALA A 486 34.75 -21.48 -4.94
CA ALA A 486 34.40 -20.21 -4.31
C ALA A 486 32.88 -19.99 -4.21
N GLU A 487 32.11 -20.27 -5.26
CA GLU A 487 30.67 -20.03 -5.27
C GLU A 487 29.90 -20.98 -4.32
N PRO A 488 30.12 -22.31 -4.30
CA PRO A 488 29.53 -23.19 -3.27
C PRO A 488 29.92 -22.80 -1.83
N ALA A 489 31.16 -22.35 -1.61
CA ALA A 489 31.58 -21.89 -0.30
C ALA A 489 30.87 -20.60 0.11
N ALA A 490 30.67 -19.64 -0.81
CA ALA A 490 29.94 -18.42 -0.57
C ALA A 490 28.45 -18.67 -0.24
N VAL A 491 27.79 -19.57 -1.01
CA VAL A 491 26.41 -19.99 -0.73
C VAL A 491 26.32 -20.72 0.61
N LEU A 492 27.30 -21.54 0.97
CA LEU A 492 27.36 -22.19 2.28
C LEU A 492 27.52 -21.16 3.42
N ALA A 493 28.34 -20.12 3.22
CA ALA A 493 28.47 -19.03 4.18
C ALA A 493 27.14 -18.29 4.40
N LEU A 494 26.41 -17.98 3.31
CA LEU A 494 25.09 -17.36 3.40
C LEU A 494 24.08 -18.26 4.13
N LEU A 495 24.10 -19.57 3.83
CA LEU A 495 23.22 -20.54 4.49
C LEU A 495 23.55 -20.67 5.99
N ASP A 496 24.84 -20.59 6.36
CA ASP A 496 25.25 -20.55 7.77
C ASP A 496 24.70 -19.33 8.49
N VAL A 497 24.79 -18.15 7.87
CA VAL A 497 24.19 -16.91 8.40
C VAL A 497 22.68 -17.07 8.56
N ALA A 498 21.96 -17.47 7.50
CA ALA A 498 20.51 -17.65 7.52
C ALA A 498 20.04 -18.62 8.62
N THR A 499 20.86 -19.64 8.92
CA THR A 499 20.58 -20.61 9.99
C THR A 499 21.11 -20.19 11.37
N GLY A 500 21.44 -18.91 11.59
CA GLY A 500 21.85 -18.36 12.88
C GLY A 500 23.32 -18.58 13.26
N ARG A 501 24.10 -19.20 12.38
CA ARG A 501 25.55 -19.42 12.61
C ARG A 501 26.38 -18.27 12.07
N CYS A 502 26.02 -17.05 12.48
CA CYS A 502 26.55 -15.80 11.92
C CYS A 502 28.07 -15.71 11.96
N ARG A 503 28.70 -16.11 13.08
CA ARG A 503 30.19 -16.07 13.21
C ARG A 503 30.89 -17.04 12.25
N ALA A 504 30.35 -18.26 12.11
CA ALA A 504 30.90 -19.25 11.19
C ALA A 504 30.72 -18.80 9.73
N GLY A 505 29.53 -18.31 9.39
CA GLY A 505 29.22 -17.78 8.06
C GLY A 505 30.09 -16.57 7.70
N ALA A 506 30.28 -15.60 8.61
CA ALA A 506 31.17 -14.47 8.39
C ALA A 506 32.61 -14.89 8.15
N GLY A 507 33.17 -15.81 8.98
CA GLY A 507 34.52 -16.31 8.82
C GLY A 507 34.74 -17.10 7.53
N LEU A 508 33.71 -17.85 7.06
CA LEU A 508 33.77 -18.52 5.74
C LEU A 508 33.68 -17.51 4.60
N ALA A 509 32.83 -16.51 4.72
CA ALA A 509 32.70 -15.43 3.74
C ALA A 509 34.01 -14.66 3.58
N GLU A 510 34.71 -14.32 4.69
CA GLU A 510 36.01 -13.63 4.65
C GLU A 510 37.09 -14.45 3.92
N LYS A 511 37.10 -15.78 4.10
CA LYS A 511 38.02 -16.65 3.35
C LYS A 511 37.70 -16.63 1.85
N VAL A 512 36.44 -16.73 1.48
CA VAL A 512 36.02 -16.66 0.07
C VAL A 512 36.39 -15.31 -0.54
N MET A 513 36.18 -14.21 0.19
CA MET A 513 36.52 -12.86 -0.29
C MET A 513 38.05 -12.67 -0.47
N ALA A 514 38.87 -13.34 0.33
CA ALA A 514 40.33 -13.30 0.19
C ALA A 514 40.84 -14.10 -1.02
N GLU A 515 40.14 -15.16 -1.42
CA GLU A 515 40.55 -16.09 -2.48
C GLU A 515 39.89 -15.80 -3.84
N ALA A 516 38.66 -15.27 -3.85
CA ALA A 516 37.89 -15.04 -5.07
C ALA A 516 38.15 -13.66 -5.67
N PRO A 517 38.17 -13.52 -7.03
CA PRO A 517 38.26 -12.23 -7.69
C PRO A 517 37.13 -11.27 -7.24
N HIS A 518 37.45 -9.98 -7.00
CA HIS A 518 36.53 -8.96 -6.49
C HIS A 518 35.24 -8.81 -7.33
N ASP A 519 35.33 -8.97 -8.62
CA ASP A 519 34.19 -8.84 -9.54
C ASP A 519 33.43 -10.17 -9.75
N SER A 520 33.77 -11.22 -9.01
CA SER A 520 33.13 -12.52 -9.14
C SER A 520 31.81 -12.60 -8.37
N ARG A 521 30.88 -13.42 -8.85
CA ARG A 521 29.64 -13.77 -8.14
C ARG A 521 29.91 -14.31 -6.74
N ALA A 522 30.94 -15.17 -6.61
CA ALA A 522 31.31 -15.75 -5.34
C ALA A 522 31.70 -14.69 -4.30
N HIS A 523 32.52 -13.71 -4.70
CA HIS A 523 32.90 -12.59 -3.85
C HIS A 523 31.66 -11.78 -3.43
N CYS A 524 30.77 -11.47 -4.37
CA CYS A 524 29.53 -10.73 -4.10
C CYS A 524 28.62 -11.45 -3.10
N VAL A 525 28.37 -12.76 -3.29
CA VAL A 525 27.56 -13.58 -2.35
C VAL A 525 28.20 -13.62 -0.96
N ALA A 526 29.53 -13.79 -0.90
CA ALA A 526 30.26 -13.79 0.37
C ALA A 526 30.20 -12.44 1.08
N GLU A 527 30.33 -11.33 0.33
CA GLU A 527 30.26 -9.98 0.89
C GLU A 527 28.87 -9.69 1.46
N VAL A 528 27.80 -10.08 0.76
CA VAL A 528 26.42 -9.99 1.28
C VAL A 528 26.25 -10.85 2.52
N ALA A 529 26.71 -12.11 2.52
CA ALA A 529 26.65 -13.00 3.67
C ALA A 529 27.37 -12.40 4.89
N ARG A 530 28.58 -11.84 4.70
CA ARG A 530 29.34 -11.16 5.75
C ARG A 530 28.60 -9.92 6.25
N ALA A 531 28.10 -9.08 5.35
CA ALA A 531 27.38 -7.85 5.72
C ALA A 531 26.12 -8.15 6.55
N VAL A 532 25.34 -9.17 6.16
CA VAL A 532 24.19 -9.63 6.94
C VAL A 532 24.60 -10.16 8.29
N ALA A 533 25.66 -10.98 8.37
CA ALA A 533 26.15 -11.46 9.67
C ALA A 533 26.56 -10.31 10.60
N LEU A 534 27.25 -9.30 10.09
CA LEU A 534 27.67 -8.13 10.85
C LEU A 534 26.48 -7.29 11.32
N ALA A 535 25.37 -7.22 10.54
CA ALA A 535 24.14 -6.55 10.95
C ALA A 535 23.54 -7.10 12.25
N PHE A 536 23.78 -8.37 12.55
CA PHE A 536 23.33 -9.02 13.80
C PHE A 536 24.40 -9.04 14.90
N LEU A 537 25.69 -9.07 14.53
CA LEU A 537 26.79 -9.31 15.45
C LEU A 537 27.48 -8.04 15.92
N ARG A 538 27.40 -6.94 15.17
CA ARG A 538 28.25 -5.77 15.36
C ARG A 538 27.44 -4.48 15.48
N PRO A 539 28.01 -3.46 16.14
CA PRO A 539 27.38 -2.16 16.27
C PRO A 539 27.28 -1.44 14.91
N PRO A 540 26.50 -0.34 14.83
CA PRO A 540 26.20 0.36 13.59
C PRO A 540 27.43 0.89 12.85
N GLU A 541 28.48 1.26 13.56
CA GLU A 541 29.73 1.78 13.02
C GLU A 541 30.46 0.76 12.13
N GLU A 542 30.26 -0.54 12.38
CA GLU A 542 30.83 -1.63 11.59
C GLU A 542 29.81 -2.20 10.59
N SER A 543 28.55 -2.37 11.00
CA SER A 543 27.52 -3.05 10.20
C SER A 543 27.01 -2.20 9.03
N PHE A 544 26.72 -0.90 9.22
CA PHE A 544 26.24 -0.05 8.13
C PHE A 544 27.27 0.15 7.00
N PRO A 545 28.55 0.41 7.27
CA PRO A 545 29.55 0.44 6.20
C PRO A 545 29.70 -0.89 5.46
N ALA A 546 29.54 -2.03 6.14
CA ALA A 546 29.59 -3.34 5.48
C ALA A 546 28.41 -3.56 4.54
N LEU A 547 27.18 -3.21 4.97
CA LEU A 547 25.99 -3.27 4.16
C LEU A 547 26.04 -2.32 2.95
N GLU A 548 26.62 -1.12 3.11
CA GLU A 548 26.78 -0.18 2.00
C GLU A 548 27.80 -0.67 0.96
N ARG A 549 28.93 -1.24 1.42
CA ARG A 549 29.89 -1.86 0.49
C ARG A 549 29.28 -3.02 -0.30
N ALA A 550 28.47 -3.86 0.32
CA ALA A 550 27.85 -5.00 -0.35
C ALA A 550 26.79 -4.59 -1.39
N ARG A 551 26.30 -3.34 -1.35
CA ARG A 551 25.20 -2.87 -2.19
C ARG A 551 25.57 -2.79 -3.67
N GLU A 552 26.69 -2.17 -4.02
CA GLU A 552 27.08 -2.01 -5.42
C GLU A 552 27.40 -3.33 -6.11
N PRO A 553 28.18 -4.28 -5.52
CA PRO A 553 28.34 -5.62 -6.06
C PRO A 553 27.02 -6.36 -6.23
N ALA A 554 26.09 -6.27 -5.26
CA ALA A 554 24.80 -6.89 -5.34
C ALA A 554 23.95 -6.34 -6.50
N LEU A 555 24.00 -5.03 -6.76
CA LEU A 555 23.32 -4.41 -7.91
C LEU A 555 23.92 -4.85 -9.25
N ARG A 556 25.26 -4.96 -9.35
CA ARG A 556 25.92 -5.44 -10.57
C ARG A 556 25.52 -6.87 -10.93
N HIS A 557 25.33 -7.73 -9.93
CA HIS A 557 24.94 -9.11 -10.11
C HIS A 557 23.43 -9.36 -9.98
N GLN A 558 22.59 -8.30 -9.83
CA GLN A 558 21.14 -8.43 -9.62
C GLN A 558 20.45 -9.22 -10.73
N ALA A 559 20.87 -9.02 -11.99
CA ALA A 559 20.34 -9.78 -13.14
C ALA A 559 20.65 -11.28 -13.08
N GLU A 560 21.72 -11.71 -12.38
CA GLU A 560 22.08 -13.11 -12.23
C GLU A 560 21.57 -13.71 -10.93
N LEU A 561 21.61 -12.93 -9.84
CA LEU A 561 21.32 -13.35 -8.46
C LEU A 561 20.28 -12.40 -7.82
N PRO A 562 19.03 -12.36 -8.32
CA PRO A 562 18.01 -11.40 -7.85
C PRO A 562 17.66 -11.58 -6.38
N TRP A 563 17.92 -12.73 -5.78
CA TRP A 563 17.68 -13.03 -4.38
C TRP A 563 18.68 -12.36 -3.41
N LEU A 564 19.80 -11.81 -3.86
CA LEU A 564 20.75 -11.07 -3.01
C LEU A 564 20.09 -9.85 -2.37
N GLU A 565 19.17 -9.19 -3.06
CA GLU A 565 18.42 -8.05 -2.52
C GLU A 565 17.65 -8.43 -1.25
N PHE A 566 17.09 -9.64 -1.18
CA PHE A 566 16.32 -10.10 -0.01
C PHE A 566 17.17 -10.15 1.25
N PHE A 567 18.37 -10.71 1.15
CA PHE A 567 19.29 -10.81 2.28
C PHE A 567 19.90 -9.45 2.64
N LEU A 568 20.22 -8.64 1.65
CA LEU A 568 20.78 -7.31 1.88
C LEU A 568 19.76 -6.40 2.61
N GLU A 569 18.49 -6.38 2.17
CA GLU A 569 17.44 -5.61 2.84
C GLU A 569 17.09 -6.21 4.22
N LEU A 570 17.18 -7.53 4.38
CA LEU A 570 17.09 -8.19 5.69
C LEU A 570 18.15 -7.63 6.65
N GLY A 571 19.40 -7.58 6.21
CA GLY A 571 20.52 -7.02 7.01
C GLY A 571 20.28 -5.56 7.35
N TRP A 572 19.90 -4.74 6.40
CA TRP A 572 19.63 -3.32 6.59
C TRP A 572 18.49 -3.06 7.59
N VAL A 573 17.34 -3.71 7.38
CA VAL A 573 16.19 -3.52 8.26
C VAL A 573 16.52 -3.96 9.68
N HIS A 574 17.19 -5.12 9.86
CA HIS A 574 17.57 -5.59 11.20
C HIS A 574 18.63 -4.70 11.86
N ALA A 575 19.64 -4.25 11.13
CA ALA A 575 20.59 -3.30 11.68
C ALA A 575 19.90 -2.03 12.20
N CYS A 576 18.96 -1.47 11.43
CA CYS A 576 18.16 -0.31 11.86
C CYS A 576 17.27 -0.64 13.08
N LEU A 577 16.62 -1.81 13.11
CA LEU A 577 15.76 -2.23 14.23
C LEU A 577 16.56 -2.43 15.52
N LEU A 578 17.73 -3.06 15.42
CA LEU A 578 18.56 -3.37 16.59
C LEU A 578 19.29 -2.16 17.16
N THR A 579 19.49 -1.12 16.35
CA THR A 579 20.15 0.14 16.75
C THR A 579 19.18 1.26 17.12
N GLY A 580 17.87 1.12 16.80
CA GLY A 580 16.82 2.10 17.16
C GLY A 580 16.50 3.11 16.08
N ASP A 581 17.00 2.94 14.84
CA ASP A 581 16.62 3.78 13.70
C ASP A 581 15.35 3.21 13.02
N PHE A 582 14.24 3.19 13.77
CA PHE A 582 12.98 2.62 13.31
C PHE A 582 12.38 3.33 12.08
N PRO A 583 12.45 4.67 11.96
CA PRO A 583 11.98 5.34 10.74
C PRO A 583 12.72 4.90 9.49
N ARG A 584 14.03 4.71 9.58
CA ARG A 584 14.86 4.23 8.46
C ARG A 584 14.54 2.77 8.11
N ALA A 585 14.32 1.92 9.12
CA ALA A 585 13.88 0.53 8.91
C ALA A 585 12.57 0.49 8.11
N GLN A 586 11.58 1.31 8.50
CA GLN A 586 10.29 1.41 7.82
C GLN A 586 10.44 1.93 6.39
N ALA A 587 11.18 3.00 6.17
CA ALA A 587 11.37 3.57 4.85
C ALA A 587 12.03 2.57 3.88
N ARG A 588 13.06 1.84 4.34
CA ARG A 588 13.72 0.82 3.52
C ARG A 588 12.80 -0.36 3.20
N ALA A 589 12.12 -0.90 4.21
CA ALA A 589 11.19 -2.02 4.00
C ALA A 589 10.04 -1.64 3.07
N ALA A 590 9.52 -0.41 3.17
CA ALA A 590 8.48 0.11 2.28
C ALA A 590 8.99 0.25 0.84
N ALA A 591 10.16 0.85 0.63
CA ALA A 591 10.74 1.01 -0.71
C ALA A 591 11.04 -0.33 -1.39
N ALA A 592 11.53 -1.33 -0.64
CA ALA A 592 11.76 -2.68 -1.17
C ALA A 592 10.45 -3.38 -1.55
N TYR A 593 9.43 -3.26 -0.71
CA TYR A 593 8.10 -3.77 -0.99
C TYR A 593 7.48 -3.12 -2.25
N ASP A 594 7.54 -1.80 -2.37
CA ASP A 594 6.99 -1.08 -3.52
C ASP A 594 7.66 -1.51 -4.83
N ARG A 595 8.99 -1.63 -4.85
CA ARG A 595 9.72 -2.18 -6.00
C ARG A 595 9.28 -3.61 -6.36
N ALA A 596 9.02 -4.46 -5.36
CA ALA A 596 8.56 -5.83 -5.61
C ALA A 596 7.13 -5.87 -6.18
N VAL A 597 6.25 -4.98 -5.72
CA VAL A 597 4.89 -4.83 -6.25
C VAL A 597 4.90 -4.30 -7.68
N GLU A 598 5.68 -3.26 -7.97
CA GLU A 598 5.86 -2.71 -9.33
C GLU A 598 6.38 -3.76 -10.32
N ARG A 599 7.31 -4.61 -9.87
CA ARG A 599 7.88 -5.72 -10.64
C ARG A 599 6.99 -6.95 -10.69
N ARG A 600 5.85 -6.94 -9.99
CA ARG A 600 4.90 -8.06 -9.88
C ARG A 600 5.58 -9.36 -9.45
N PHE A 601 6.38 -9.30 -8.40
CA PHE A 601 7.18 -10.41 -7.92
C PHE A 601 6.65 -10.95 -6.57
N PRO A 602 5.70 -11.92 -6.56
CA PRO A 602 5.01 -12.37 -5.34
C PRO A 602 5.95 -12.88 -4.25
N PHE A 603 6.98 -13.64 -4.61
CA PHE A 603 7.96 -14.15 -3.64
C PHE A 603 8.65 -13.01 -2.88
N ALA A 604 9.10 -11.97 -3.60
CA ALA A 604 9.70 -10.78 -3.00
C ALA A 604 8.70 -9.98 -2.17
N ILE A 605 7.45 -9.87 -2.63
CA ILE A 605 6.38 -9.18 -1.89
C ILE A 605 6.18 -9.85 -0.52
N ALA A 606 6.03 -11.19 -0.47
CA ALA A 606 5.88 -11.91 0.79
C ALA A 606 7.09 -11.70 1.73
N TRP A 607 8.30 -11.72 1.18
CA TRP A 607 9.52 -11.44 1.92
C TRP A 607 9.54 -10.03 2.52
N PHE A 608 9.22 -9.02 1.72
CA PHE A 608 9.20 -7.63 2.18
C PHE A 608 7.99 -7.31 3.06
N CYS A 609 6.89 -8.05 2.96
CA CYS A 609 5.81 -8.03 3.94
C CYS A 609 6.32 -8.38 5.35
N LEU A 610 7.18 -9.40 5.49
CA LEU A 610 7.81 -9.73 6.77
C LEU A 610 8.64 -8.56 7.32
N LEU A 611 9.48 -7.95 6.49
CA LEU A 611 10.31 -6.82 6.92
C LEU A 611 9.48 -5.59 7.29
N ARG A 612 8.42 -5.28 6.53
CA ARG A 612 7.46 -4.21 6.88
C ARG A 612 6.73 -4.49 8.18
N ALA A 613 6.32 -5.74 8.41
CA ALA A 613 5.65 -6.14 9.64
C ALA A 613 6.57 -5.99 10.86
N LEU A 614 7.86 -6.33 10.74
CA LEU A 614 8.84 -6.14 11.81
C LEU A 614 9.11 -4.65 12.10
N ALA A 615 9.19 -3.82 11.06
CA ALA A 615 9.35 -2.37 11.21
C ALA A 615 8.10 -1.74 11.86
N ALA A 616 6.89 -2.13 11.42
CA ALA A 616 5.63 -1.69 12.01
C ALA A 616 5.49 -2.14 13.48
N ARG A 617 5.91 -3.36 13.82
CA ARG A 617 5.99 -3.86 15.20
C ARG A 617 6.84 -2.97 16.08
N ALA A 618 8.06 -2.61 15.64
CA ALA A 618 8.98 -1.77 16.41
C ALA A 618 8.40 -0.36 16.66
N ARG A 619 7.62 0.15 15.74
CA ARG A 619 6.93 1.44 15.86
C ARG A 619 5.59 1.36 16.60
N GLY A 620 5.04 0.14 16.79
CA GLY A 620 3.73 -0.06 17.40
C GLY A 620 2.56 0.26 16.45
N GLU A 621 2.78 0.25 15.15
CA GLU A 621 1.77 0.46 14.09
C GLU A 621 1.00 -0.85 13.85
N LEU A 622 0.13 -1.18 14.79
CA LEU A 622 -0.54 -2.49 14.88
C LEU A 622 -1.35 -2.83 13.64
N ARG A 623 -2.08 -1.85 13.08
CA ARG A 623 -2.89 -2.04 11.87
C ARG A 623 -2.03 -2.38 10.67
N GLU A 624 -0.91 -1.68 10.46
CA GLU A 624 0.04 -1.94 9.39
C GLU A 624 0.72 -3.31 9.58
N GLN A 625 1.13 -3.64 10.81
CA GLN A 625 1.69 -4.96 11.10
C GLN A 625 0.73 -6.08 10.70
N LEU A 626 -0.53 -6.01 11.14
CA LEU A 626 -1.55 -7.01 10.82
C LEU A 626 -1.84 -7.10 9.33
N HIS A 627 -1.93 -5.94 8.64
CA HIS A 627 -2.15 -5.92 7.19
C HIS A 627 -1.02 -6.64 6.45
N ARG A 628 0.25 -6.24 6.70
CA ARG A 628 1.41 -6.85 6.02
C ARG A 628 1.57 -8.32 6.35
N CYS A 629 1.33 -8.73 7.61
CA CYS A 629 1.36 -10.15 7.96
C CYS A 629 0.30 -10.95 7.19
N ARG A 630 -0.94 -10.48 7.11
CA ARG A 630 -2.02 -11.18 6.39
C ARG A 630 -1.71 -11.29 4.90
N GLU A 631 -1.27 -10.21 4.28
CA GLU A 631 -0.84 -10.20 2.87
C GLU A 631 0.29 -11.20 2.64
N GLY A 632 1.34 -11.14 3.45
CA GLY A 632 2.48 -12.05 3.35
C GLY A 632 2.10 -13.52 3.59
N VAL A 633 1.23 -13.80 4.57
CA VAL A 633 0.69 -15.15 4.86
C VAL A 633 -0.05 -15.69 3.63
N ALA A 634 -0.96 -14.92 3.05
CA ALA A 634 -1.72 -15.34 1.88
C ALA A 634 -0.81 -15.70 0.69
N ILE A 635 0.19 -14.88 0.42
CA ILE A 635 1.16 -15.12 -0.66
C ILE A 635 2.08 -16.31 -0.34
N ALA A 636 2.65 -16.38 0.87
CA ALA A 636 3.55 -17.45 1.25
C ALA A 636 2.86 -18.83 1.25
N ARG A 637 1.57 -18.86 1.62
CA ARG A 637 0.73 -20.07 1.56
C ARG A 637 0.48 -20.52 0.12
N GLU A 638 0.15 -19.59 -0.78
CA GLU A 638 -0.02 -19.88 -2.21
C GLU A 638 1.27 -20.40 -2.84
N LEU A 639 2.43 -19.81 -2.49
CA LEU A 639 3.73 -20.24 -2.96
C LEU A 639 4.23 -21.54 -2.29
N GLY A 640 3.53 -22.05 -1.27
CA GLY A 640 3.97 -23.22 -0.52
C GLY A 640 5.29 -23.02 0.26
N ASN A 641 5.70 -21.78 0.52
CA ASN A 641 6.94 -21.46 1.23
C ASN A 641 6.73 -21.54 2.74
N ARG A 642 6.91 -22.71 3.32
CA ARG A 642 6.62 -23.02 4.73
C ARG A 642 7.52 -22.24 5.69
N GLY A 643 8.78 -22.02 5.35
CA GLY A 643 9.73 -21.30 6.21
C GLY A 643 9.33 -19.82 6.39
N LEU A 644 9.01 -19.14 5.28
CA LEU A 644 8.55 -17.76 5.31
C LEU A 644 7.15 -17.63 5.93
N LEU A 645 6.26 -18.58 5.62
CA LEU A 645 4.90 -18.64 6.19
C LEU A 645 4.95 -18.71 7.73
N ALA A 646 5.78 -19.56 8.31
CA ALA A 646 5.90 -19.69 9.76
C ALA A 646 6.37 -18.39 10.43
N LEU A 647 7.30 -17.66 9.83
CA LEU A 647 7.75 -16.35 10.34
C LEU A 647 6.65 -15.30 10.29
N LEU A 648 5.92 -15.22 9.17
CA LEU A 648 4.80 -14.29 8.99
C LEU A 648 3.65 -14.59 9.94
N LEU A 649 3.31 -15.87 10.14
CA LEU A 649 2.30 -16.32 11.13
C LEU A 649 2.72 -15.97 12.55
N GLY A 650 4.00 -16.10 12.90
CA GLY A 650 4.53 -15.65 14.19
C GLY A 650 4.29 -14.14 14.42
N GLN A 651 4.60 -13.29 13.41
CA GLN A 651 4.36 -11.85 13.53
C GLN A 651 2.87 -11.50 13.49
N LEU A 652 2.05 -12.25 12.76
CA LEU A 652 0.59 -12.14 12.79
C LEU A 652 0.05 -12.44 14.19
N ALA A 653 0.51 -13.55 14.80
CA ALA A 653 0.13 -13.95 16.15
C ALA A 653 0.46 -12.87 17.19
N HIS A 654 1.64 -12.24 17.08
CA HIS A 654 2.01 -11.10 17.92
C HIS A 654 1.02 -9.94 17.77
N GLY A 655 0.75 -9.49 16.56
CA GLY A 655 -0.18 -8.39 16.32
C GLY A 655 -1.61 -8.69 16.78
N LEU A 656 -2.10 -9.92 16.56
CA LEU A 656 -3.40 -10.39 17.05
C LEU A 656 -3.46 -10.42 18.60
N ALA A 657 -2.39 -10.83 19.26
CA ALA A 657 -2.30 -10.81 20.71
C ALA A 657 -2.43 -9.38 21.25
N LEU A 658 -1.69 -8.43 20.68
CA LEU A 658 -1.76 -7.01 21.05
C LEU A 658 -3.11 -6.35 20.71
N SER A 659 -3.85 -6.88 19.73
CA SER A 659 -5.21 -6.40 19.42
C SER A 659 -6.30 -7.05 20.31
N GLY A 660 -5.92 -7.96 21.21
CA GLY A 660 -6.83 -8.69 22.08
C GLY A 660 -7.54 -9.86 21.42
N GLN A 661 -7.16 -10.24 20.20
CA GLN A 661 -7.71 -11.38 19.46
C GLN A 661 -6.96 -12.69 19.85
N THR A 662 -7.00 -13.04 21.14
CA THR A 662 -6.15 -14.10 21.72
C THR A 662 -6.40 -15.49 21.11
N ALA A 663 -7.64 -15.82 20.73
CA ALA A 663 -7.95 -17.09 20.08
C ALA A 663 -7.27 -17.21 18.71
N ALA A 664 -7.45 -16.21 17.85
CA ALA A 664 -6.83 -16.17 16.53
C ALA A 664 -5.28 -16.10 16.61
N ALA A 665 -4.74 -15.41 17.64
CA ALA A 665 -3.30 -15.40 17.90
C ALA A 665 -2.74 -16.79 18.21
N ARG A 666 -3.45 -17.61 19.00
CA ARG A 666 -3.06 -18.99 19.30
C ARG A 666 -3.15 -19.88 18.05
N GLU A 667 -4.19 -19.74 17.24
CA GLU A 667 -4.34 -20.49 15.99
C GLU A 667 -3.19 -20.20 15.01
N ALA A 668 -2.89 -18.92 14.78
CA ALA A 668 -1.79 -18.51 13.94
C ALA A 668 -0.43 -19.05 14.44
N LEU A 669 -0.22 -19.04 15.76
CA LEU A 669 1.01 -19.56 16.35
C LEU A 669 1.10 -21.09 16.26
N ALA A 670 -0.01 -21.81 16.43
CA ALA A 670 -0.05 -23.26 16.30
C ALA A 670 0.28 -23.70 14.86
N GLU A 671 -0.21 -22.99 13.85
CA GLU A 671 0.15 -23.21 12.44
C GLU A 671 1.64 -22.88 12.19
N ALA A 672 2.17 -21.79 12.78
CA ALA A 672 3.60 -21.47 12.71
C ALA A 672 4.51 -22.55 13.32
N ASP A 673 4.01 -23.33 14.26
CA ASP A 673 4.74 -24.39 14.98
C ASP A 673 4.71 -25.74 14.28
N GLU A 674 3.97 -25.88 13.17
CA GLU A 674 4.03 -27.11 12.39
C GLU A 674 5.47 -27.47 12.01
N PRO A 675 5.85 -28.76 12.00
CA PRO A 675 7.23 -29.17 11.82
C PRO A 675 7.81 -28.67 10.49
N ALA A 676 8.68 -27.69 10.55
CA ALA A 676 9.47 -27.17 9.44
C ALA A 676 10.95 -27.21 9.83
N GLN A 677 11.84 -27.46 8.87
CA GLN A 677 13.30 -27.46 9.12
C GLN A 677 13.90 -26.05 9.15
N ARG A 678 13.13 -25.06 9.40
CA ARG A 678 13.42 -23.64 9.66
C ARG A 678 14.71 -23.10 9.03
N SER A 679 14.65 -22.83 7.73
CA SER A 679 15.76 -22.30 6.92
C SER A 679 16.22 -20.92 7.38
N LEU A 680 15.35 -20.17 8.06
CA LEU A 680 15.61 -18.81 8.56
C LEU A 680 15.69 -18.78 10.09
N TRP A 681 16.45 -19.71 10.68
CA TRP A 681 16.64 -19.79 12.13
C TRP A 681 17.21 -18.51 12.75
N LEU A 682 17.92 -17.71 11.97
CA LEU A 682 18.39 -16.37 12.36
C LEU A 682 17.26 -15.48 12.92
N LEU A 683 16.04 -15.67 12.42
CA LEU A 683 14.84 -14.90 12.81
C LEU A 683 14.00 -15.59 13.90
N GLN A 684 14.43 -16.76 14.41
CA GLN A 684 13.72 -17.50 15.43
C GLN A 684 13.42 -16.68 16.71
N PRO A 685 14.31 -15.81 17.20
CA PRO A 685 14.00 -15.00 18.38
C PRO A 685 12.74 -14.15 18.22
N TRP A 686 12.41 -13.67 16.99
CA TRP A 686 11.15 -12.96 16.73
C TRP A 686 9.91 -13.84 16.94
N THR A 687 9.98 -15.13 16.60
CA THR A 687 8.89 -16.08 16.83
C THR A 687 8.73 -16.38 18.32
N GLU A 688 9.83 -16.51 19.07
CA GLU A 688 9.76 -16.71 20.53
C GLU A 688 9.18 -15.47 21.23
N LEU A 689 9.55 -14.26 20.79
CA LEU A 689 8.92 -13.04 21.31
C LEU A 689 7.42 -12.96 20.96
N ALA A 690 7.01 -13.39 19.76
CA ALA A 690 5.58 -13.50 19.45
C ALA A 690 4.86 -14.48 20.37
N ARG A 691 5.48 -15.63 20.64
CA ARG A 691 4.97 -16.64 21.58
C ARG A 691 4.80 -16.09 23.00
N SER A 692 5.74 -15.28 23.48
CA SER A 692 5.65 -14.64 24.79
C SER A 692 4.43 -13.71 24.90
N TRP A 693 4.18 -12.91 23.87
CA TRP A 693 3.01 -12.01 23.83
C TRP A 693 1.67 -12.75 23.69
N VAL A 694 1.62 -13.86 22.93
CA VAL A 694 0.43 -14.71 22.87
C VAL A 694 0.15 -15.35 24.25
N ALA A 695 1.20 -15.77 24.97
CA ALA A 695 1.09 -16.29 26.33
C ALA A 695 0.61 -15.21 27.31
N ALA A 696 1.15 -13.99 27.23
CA ALA A 696 0.76 -12.85 28.05
C ALA A 696 -0.71 -12.46 27.81
N ALA A 697 -1.14 -12.33 26.56
CA ALA A 697 -2.54 -12.07 26.20
C ALA A 697 -3.50 -13.18 26.68
N GLY A 698 -2.98 -14.39 26.87
CA GLY A 698 -3.71 -15.52 27.45
C GLY A 698 -3.68 -15.57 28.98
N GLY A 699 -3.04 -14.61 29.66
CA GLY A 699 -2.90 -14.58 31.12
C GLY A 699 -1.92 -15.61 31.67
N SER A 700 -1.00 -16.14 30.86
CA SER A 700 -0.01 -17.14 31.32
C SER A 700 1.09 -16.48 32.16
N PRO A 701 1.39 -16.98 33.36
CA PRO A 701 2.48 -16.46 34.21
C PRO A 701 3.88 -16.74 33.63
N GLY A 702 4.01 -17.62 32.65
CA GLY A 702 5.30 -17.98 32.02
C GLY A 702 5.69 -17.12 30.80
N ALA A 703 4.98 -16.01 30.53
CA ALA A 703 5.24 -15.17 29.35
C ALA A 703 6.65 -14.58 29.35
N SER A 704 7.12 -14.06 30.47
CA SER A 704 8.49 -13.53 30.65
C SER A 704 9.58 -14.58 30.41
N ALA A 705 9.39 -15.80 30.90
CA ALA A 705 10.35 -16.90 30.70
C ALA A 705 10.46 -17.30 29.20
N ILE A 706 9.39 -17.12 28.41
CA ILE A 706 9.44 -17.33 26.96
C ILE A 706 10.30 -16.24 26.29
N ALA A 707 10.14 -14.98 26.72
CA ALA A 707 10.96 -13.88 26.22
C ALA A 707 12.45 -14.05 26.60
N GLU A 708 12.75 -14.58 27.79
CA GLU A 708 14.11 -14.93 28.21
C GLU A 708 14.73 -15.99 27.29
N ARG A 709 13.96 -16.97 26.79
CA ARG A 709 14.47 -17.93 25.78
C ARG A 709 14.87 -17.24 24.48
N ALA A 710 14.10 -16.22 24.05
CA ALA A 710 14.49 -15.42 22.87
C ALA A 710 15.83 -14.68 23.12
N ALA A 711 16.02 -14.13 24.32
CA ALA A 711 17.27 -13.49 24.71
C ALA A 711 18.43 -14.50 24.75
N ALA A 712 18.21 -15.73 25.24
CA ALA A 712 19.20 -16.79 25.26
C ALA A 712 19.65 -17.18 23.83
N LEU A 713 18.72 -17.35 22.89
CA LEU A 713 19.00 -17.63 21.48
C LEU A 713 19.84 -16.49 20.84
N ALA A 714 19.49 -15.24 21.15
CA ALA A 714 20.24 -14.07 20.66
C ALA A 714 21.67 -14.04 21.27
N ARG A 715 21.82 -14.39 22.53
CA ARG A 715 23.11 -14.48 23.22
C ARG A 715 23.99 -15.57 22.62
N GLU A 716 23.45 -16.75 22.38
CA GLU A 716 24.15 -17.89 21.75
C GLU A 716 24.68 -17.53 20.36
N SER A 717 23.87 -16.83 19.56
CA SER A 717 24.28 -16.33 18.25
C SER A 717 25.26 -15.16 18.32
N GLY A 718 25.39 -14.49 19.47
CA GLY A 718 26.23 -13.31 19.69
C GLY A 718 25.60 -12.00 19.25
N ALA A 719 24.28 -11.97 19.05
CA ALA A 719 23.52 -10.81 18.60
C ALA A 719 23.14 -9.90 19.79
N ALA A 720 24.08 -9.07 20.26
CA ALA A 720 23.90 -8.23 21.44
C ALA A 720 22.71 -7.27 21.36
N GLY A 721 22.47 -6.65 20.20
CA GLY A 721 21.32 -5.79 19.98
C GLY A 721 19.99 -6.54 20.09
N PHE A 722 19.93 -7.77 19.55
CA PHE A 722 18.74 -8.62 19.67
C PHE A 722 18.53 -9.11 21.11
N GLU A 723 19.62 -9.48 21.81
CA GLU A 723 19.56 -9.85 23.23
C GLU A 723 18.97 -8.69 24.05
N SER A 724 19.44 -7.44 23.81
CA SER A 724 18.91 -6.26 24.48
C SER A 724 17.41 -6.03 24.23
N LEU A 725 16.98 -6.16 22.97
CA LEU A 725 15.56 -6.08 22.61
C LEU A 725 14.73 -7.15 23.34
N ALA A 726 15.19 -8.41 23.33
CA ALA A 726 14.46 -9.50 23.96
C ALA A 726 14.36 -9.36 25.49
N LEU A 727 15.44 -8.89 26.14
CA LEU A 727 15.42 -8.61 27.58
C LEU A 727 14.51 -7.42 27.93
N HIS A 728 14.41 -6.42 27.05
CA HIS A 728 13.45 -5.34 27.23
C HIS A 728 12.01 -5.84 27.18
N GLU A 729 11.70 -6.82 26.30
CA GLU A 729 10.38 -7.47 26.30
C GLU A 729 10.09 -8.21 27.63
N VAL A 730 11.10 -8.81 28.27
CA VAL A 730 10.97 -9.38 29.62
C VAL A 730 10.58 -8.30 30.65
N ALA A 731 11.24 -7.13 30.59
CA ALA A 731 10.90 -6.00 31.46
C ALA A 731 9.48 -5.51 31.25
N ARG A 732 9.03 -5.41 30.00
CA ARG A 732 7.65 -5.02 29.61
C ARG A 732 6.60 -6.04 30.10
N LEU A 733 6.96 -7.30 30.21
CA LEU A 733 6.10 -8.38 30.69
C LEU A 733 6.08 -8.52 32.24
N GLY A 734 6.70 -7.56 32.95
CA GLY A 734 6.59 -7.42 34.39
C GLY A 734 7.79 -7.86 35.23
N GLU A 735 8.90 -8.28 34.59
CA GLU A 735 10.11 -8.77 35.30
C GLU A 735 11.35 -7.88 35.06
N PRO A 736 11.26 -6.54 35.25
CA PRO A 736 12.38 -5.64 34.95
C PRO A 736 13.60 -5.86 35.84
N GLY A 737 13.41 -6.30 37.09
CA GLY A 737 14.49 -6.53 38.04
C GLY A 737 15.44 -7.65 37.62
N HIS A 738 14.93 -8.72 36.98
CA HIS A 738 15.74 -9.87 36.56
C HIS A 738 16.73 -9.54 35.43
N VAL A 739 16.44 -8.51 34.64
CA VAL A 739 17.16 -8.22 33.39
C VAL A 739 17.99 -6.93 33.45
N LEU A 740 17.84 -6.13 34.51
CA LEU A 740 18.39 -4.80 34.63
C LEU A 740 19.92 -4.76 34.45
N ASP A 741 20.65 -5.61 35.22
CA ASP A 741 22.13 -5.63 35.18
C ASP A 741 22.62 -5.99 33.77
N ARG A 742 21.98 -7.00 33.16
CA ARG A 742 22.37 -7.43 31.81
C ARG A 742 22.04 -6.42 30.74
N LEU A 743 20.90 -5.73 30.82
CA LEU A 743 20.56 -4.59 29.94
C LEU A 743 21.58 -3.45 30.08
N GLY A 744 22.03 -3.15 31.31
CA GLY A 744 23.11 -2.18 31.58
C GLY A 744 24.41 -2.53 30.88
N GLU A 745 24.82 -3.81 30.92
CA GLU A 745 26.03 -4.28 30.21
C GLU A 745 25.88 -4.15 28.67
N LEU A 746 24.68 -4.46 28.15
CA LEU A 746 24.42 -4.45 26.73
C LEU A 746 24.29 -3.02 26.17
N ALA A 747 23.87 -2.05 26.99
CA ALA A 747 23.77 -0.64 26.60
C ALA A 747 25.08 -0.07 26.05
N GLY A 748 26.22 -0.54 26.59
CA GLY A 748 27.55 -0.14 26.10
C GLY A 748 28.11 -1.00 24.96
N ARG A 749 27.47 -2.13 24.61
CA ARG A 749 28.01 -3.13 23.69
C ARG A 749 27.24 -3.30 22.40
N ALA A 750 25.92 -3.08 22.42
CA ALA A 750 25.04 -3.30 21.28
C ALA A 750 25.17 -2.19 20.21
N GLY A 751 25.60 -0.99 20.60
CA GLY A 751 25.66 0.18 19.75
C GLY A 751 24.28 0.78 19.45
N GLY A 752 24.24 2.00 18.93
CA GLY A 752 23.02 2.73 18.65
C GLY A 752 22.27 3.20 19.91
N ASP A 753 21.10 3.76 19.72
CA ASP A 753 20.31 4.41 20.78
C ASP A 753 19.28 3.49 21.45
N ALA A 754 18.93 2.34 20.85
CA ALA A 754 17.90 1.44 21.39
C ALA A 754 18.29 0.81 22.72
N ALA A 755 19.46 0.16 22.79
CA ALA A 755 19.87 -0.57 23.98
C ALA A 755 20.03 0.32 25.23
N PRO A 756 20.62 1.54 25.17
CA PRO A 756 20.58 2.49 26.26
C PRO A 756 19.17 2.89 26.71
N GLN A 757 18.23 3.08 25.77
CA GLN A 757 16.85 3.43 26.11
C GLN A 757 16.11 2.25 26.76
N TYR A 758 16.37 1.01 26.32
CA TYR A 758 15.80 -0.20 26.95
C TYR A 758 16.30 -0.36 28.38
N ALA A 759 17.59 -0.15 28.62
CA ALA A 759 18.18 -0.20 29.96
C ALA A 759 17.60 0.90 30.87
N ALA A 760 17.49 2.14 30.35
CA ALA A 760 16.93 3.27 31.09
C ALA A 760 15.46 3.01 31.45
N HIS A 761 14.65 2.47 30.54
CA HIS A 761 13.25 2.12 30.79
C HIS A 761 13.14 1.03 31.86
N ALA A 762 13.92 -0.05 31.77
CA ALA A 762 13.92 -1.11 32.75
C ALA A 762 14.33 -0.59 34.16
N ALA A 763 15.35 0.28 34.24
CA ALA A 763 15.75 0.92 35.49
C ALA A 763 14.64 1.80 36.08
N ALA A 764 13.94 2.59 35.25
CA ALA A 764 12.82 3.41 35.67
C ALA A 764 11.64 2.57 36.18
N LEU A 765 11.35 1.41 35.56
CA LEU A 765 10.34 0.46 36.05
C LEU A 765 10.69 -0.12 37.42
N VAL A 766 11.96 -0.46 37.67
CA VAL A 766 12.44 -1.02 38.95
C VAL A 766 12.39 0.05 40.05
N THR A 767 12.87 1.24 39.79
CA THR A 767 12.87 2.35 40.77
C THR A 767 11.49 2.92 41.03
N GLY A 768 10.59 2.83 40.05
CA GLY A 768 9.27 3.41 40.13
C GLY A 768 9.28 4.96 40.15
N ASP A 769 10.36 5.56 39.68
CA ASP A 769 10.53 7.00 39.59
C ASP A 769 9.74 7.57 38.39
N GLY A 770 8.76 8.44 38.68
CA GLY A 770 7.91 9.06 37.66
C GLY A 770 8.68 9.95 36.68
N ASP A 771 9.67 10.71 37.14
CA ASP A 771 10.48 11.57 36.28
C ASP A 771 11.41 10.73 35.34
N ALA A 772 11.96 9.62 35.84
CA ALA A 772 12.71 8.67 35.04
C ALA A 772 11.84 7.97 33.97
N LEU A 773 10.58 7.64 34.31
CA LEU A 773 9.61 7.10 33.34
C LEU A 773 9.21 8.13 32.28
N ALA A 774 9.01 9.39 32.67
CA ALA A 774 8.77 10.50 31.73
C ALA A 774 9.94 10.69 30.76
N ALA A 775 11.17 10.65 31.28
CA ALA A 775 12.39 10.73 30.45
C ALA A 775 12.52 9.55 29.49
N SER A 776 12.21 8.32 29.96
CA SER A 776 12.18 7.10 29.14
C SER A 776 11.13 7.18 28.04
N SER A 777 9.90 7.65 28.35
CA SER A 777 8.83 7.88 27.37
C SER A 777 9.29 8.83 26.27
N ALA A 778 9.91 9.99 26.66
CA ALA A 778 10.44 10.95 25.67
C ALA A 778 11.60 10.37 24.84
N GLY A 779 12.45 9.52 25.41
CA GLY A 779 13.54 8.81 24.73
C GLY A 779 13.01 7.83 23.67
N LEU A 780 12.06 6.99 24.03
CA LEU A 780 11.44 6.01 23.17
C LEU A 780 10.61 6.67 22.04
N GLU A 781 9.97 7.82 22.31
CA GLU A 781 9.30 8.61 21.28
C GLU A 781 10.30 9.16 20.25
N ARG A 782 11.48 9.64 20.68
CA ARG A 782 12.55 10.09 19.76
C ARG A 782 13.09 8.96 18.87
N LEU A 783 13.13 7.73 19.38
CA LEU A 783 13.48 6.55 18.56
C LEU A 783 12.43 6.24 17.49
N GLY A 784 11.24 6.85 17.57
CA GLY A 784 10.13 6.60 16.67
C GLY A 784 9.31 5.36 17.05
N SER A 785 9.24 5.01 18.33
CA SER A 785 8.41 3.92 18.88
C SER A 785 7.31 4.49 19.81
N PRO A 786 6.23 5.05 19.25
CA PRO A 786 5.16 5.63 20.04
C PRO A 786 4.48 4.64 21.01
N LEU A 787 4.40 3.34 20.65
CA LEU A 787 3.82 2.35 21.56
C LEU A 787 4.67 2.16 22.83
N LEU A 788 5.97 2.00 22.70
CA LEU A 788 6.86 1.87 23.86
C LEU A 788 6.85 3.16 24.69
N ALA A 789 6.82 4.32 24.05
CA ALA A 789 6.69 5.61 24.72
C ALA A 789 5.35 5.75 25.46
N ALA A 790 4.26 5.23 24.89
CA ALA A 790 2.93 5.17 25.51
C ALA A 790 2.91 4.30 26.78
N GLU A 791 3.59 3.14 26.72
CA GLU A 791 3.71 2.25 27.89
C GLU A 791 4.46 2.93 29.03
N ALA A 792 5.61 3.52 28.75
CA ALA A 792 6.37 4.26 29.76
C ALA A 792 5.57 5.44 30.37
N ALA A 793 4.78 6.16 29.56
CA ALA A 793 3.89 7.20 30.04
C ALA A 793 2.69 6.66 30.86
N ALA A 794 2.20 5.46 30.54
CA ALA A 794 1.17 4.80 31.32
C ALA A 794 1.68 4.38 32.69
N GLU A 795 2.89 3.85 32.78
CA GLU A 795 3.55 3.54 34.06
C GLU A 795 3.83 4.82 34.87
N GLU A 796 4.30 5.90 34.24
CA GLU A 796 4.43 7.22 34.86
C GLU A 796 3.12 7.67 35.49
N ALA A 797 2.00 7.59 34.75
CA ALA A 797 0.68 7.96 35.25
C ALA A 797 0.27 7.17 36.49
N ASN A 798 0.51 5.84 36.48
CA ASN A 798 0.21 4.97 37.60
C ASN A 798 1.05 5.32 38.84
N ARG A 799 2.34 5.64 38.68
CA ARG A 799 3.24 6.05 39.77
C ARG A 799 2.84 7.38 40.38
N HIS A 800 2.58 8.40 39.55
CA HIS A 800 2.09 9.70 40.06
C HIS A 800 0.76 9.56 40.77
N ARG A 801 -0.13 8.71 40.32
CA ARG A 801 -1.40 8.44 40.98
C ARG A 801 -1.21 7.77 42.36
N ALA A 802 -0.34 6.76 42.43
CA ALA A 802 -0.01 6.12 43.70
C ALA A 802 0.64 7.08 44.71
N ALA A 803 1.40 8.07 44.22
CA ALA A 803 1.96 9.15 45.01
C ALA A 803 0.97 10.29 45.34
N GLY A 804 -0.29 10.21 44.88
CA GLY A 804 -1.31 11.26 45.11
C GLY A 804 -1.21 12.50 44.25
N ASN A 805 -0.28 12.52 43.27
CA ASN A 805 -0.09 13.62 42.31
C ASN A 805 -1.04 13.47 41.10
N LEU A 806 -2.33 13.78 41.35
CA LEU A 806 -3.38 13.53 40.35
C LEU A 806 -3.24 14.39 39.08
N ALA A 807 -2.64 15.58 39.17
CA ALA A 807 -2.43 16.44 37.99
C ALA A 807 -1.38 15.86 37.06
N ALA A 808 -0.23 15.46 37.57
CA ALA A 808 0.82 14.77 36.80
C ALA A 808 0.31 13.43 36.23
N ALA A 809 -0.42 12.65 37.05
CA ALA A 809 -1.04 11.41 36.60
C ALA A 809 -1.99 11.63 35.40
N ALA A 810 -2.82 12.67 35.43
CA ALA A 810 -3.74 12.96 34.33
C ALA A 810 -2.97 13.40 33.05
N ALA A 811 -1.94 14.22 33.18
CA ALA A 811 -1.11 14.64 32.04
C ALA A 811 -0.37 13.47 31.39
N ALA A 812 0.25 12.59 32.20
CA ALA A 812 0.93 11.39 31.73
C ALA A 812 -0.06 10.40 31.07
N ALA A 813 -1.25 10.21 31.64
CA ALA A 813 -2.29 9.37 31.04
C ALA A 813 -2.77 9.90 29.69
N ALA A 814 -2.97 11.22 29.57
CA ALA A 814 -3.32 11.84 28.30
C ALA A 814 -2.21 11.65 27.25
N ARG A 815 -0.96 11.79 27.65
CA ARG A 815 0.21 11.51 26.77
C ARG A 815 0.24 10.05 26.33
N ALA A 816 0.06 9.10 27.25
CA ALA A 816 0.02 7.67 26.94
C ALA A 816 -1.05 7.34 25.89
N LEU A 817 -2.27 7.89 26.05
CA LEU A 817 -3.37 7.66 25.12
C LEU A 817 -3.12 8.30 23.74
N ARG A 818 -2.54 9.50 23.66
CA ARG A 818 -2.16 10.12 22.39
C ARG A 818 -1.11 9.29 21.64
N LEU A 819 -0.09 8.83 22.36
CA LEU A 819 1.00 8.03 21.79
C LEU A 819 0.54 6.63 21.36
N ALA A 820 -0.36 6.00 22.13
CA ALA A 820 -0.94 4.70 21.77
C ALA A 820 -1.82 4.77 20.51
N GLY A 821 -2.34 5.94 20.18
CA GLY A 821 -3.16 6.16 19.00
C GLY A 821 -4.47 5.39 18.99
N PRO A 822 -5.16 5.36 17.84
CA PRO A 822 -6.48 4.72 17.70
C PRO A 822 -6.41 3.20 17.55
N ASP A 823 -5.24 2.61 17.34
CA ASP A 823 -5.08 1.17 17.07
C ASP A 823 -5.37 0.27 18.28
N GLY A 824 -5.46 0.86 19.48
CA GLY A 824 -5.97 0.18 20.67
C GLY A 824 -5.11 -1.00 21.15
N ALA A 825 -3.78 -0.90 21.04
CA ALA A 825 -2.87 -1.94 21.49
C ALA A 825 -3.10 -2.29 22.99
N ARG A 826 -3.16 -3.57 23.29
CA ARG A 826 -3.37 -4.12 24.63
C ARG A 826 -2.05 -4.66 25.17
N THR A 827 -1.38 -3.87 25.98
CA THR A 827 -0.19 -4.27 26.70
C THR A 827 -0.44 -4.17 28.20
N PRO A 828 0.30 -4.88 29.05
CA PRO A 828 0.09 -4.83 30.49
C PRO A 828 0.07 -3.40 31.06
N ALA A 829 1.01 -2.54 30.61
CA ALA A 829 1.08 -1.16 31.05
C ALA A 829 -0.16 -0.32 30.64
N LEU A 830 -0.62 -0.47 29.39
CA LEU A 830 -1.79 0.26 28.88
C LEU A 830 -3.11 -0.29 29.43
N GLU A 831 -3.21 -1.58 29.73
CA GLU A 831 -4.38 -2.17 30.39
C GLU A 831 -4.48 -1.77 31.88
N ALA A 832 -3.33 -1.61 32.54
CA ALA A 832 -3.26 -1.14 33.92
C ALA A 832 -3.52 0.37 34.06
N LEU A 833 -3.55 1.12 32.95
CA LEU A 833 -3.79 2.55 32.96
C LEU A 833 -5.23 2.86 33.36
N GLU A 834 -5.40 3.49 34.49
CA GLU A 834 -6.72 4.01 34.91
C GLU A 834 -7.15 5.19 34.04
N ARG A 835 -8.18 4.98 33.23
CA ARG A 835 -8.73 6.03 32.36
C ARG A 835 -9.54 7.03 33.17
N PRO A 836 -9.37 8.35 32.92
CA PRO A 836 -10.16 9.38 33.58
C PRO A 836 -11.66 9.19 33.33
N ARG A 837 -12.46 9.20 34.38
CA ARG A 837 -13.92 9.07 34.27
C ARG A 837 -14.58 10.45 34.24
N LEU A 838 -15.17 10.80 33.11
CA LEU A 838 -16.06 11.95 33.00
C LEU A 838 -17.45 11.56 33.49
N THR A 839 -18.09 12.46 34.27
CA THR A 839 -19.52 12.32 34.58
C THR A 839 -20.33 12.46 33.28
N ARG A 840 -21.56 11.95 33.26
CA ARG A 840 -22.43 12.06 32.09
C ARG A 840 -22.53 13.48 31.58
N ARG A 841 -22.66 14.46 32.48
CA ARG A 841 -22.80 15.88 32.13
C ARG A 841 -21.48 16.49 31.57
N GLU A 842 -20.37 16.14 32.16
CA GLU A 842 -19.05 16.54 31.66
C GLU A 842 -18.80 16.00 30.25
N ARG A 843 -19.22 14.76 29.99
CA ARG A 843 -19.09 14.12 28.68
C ARG A 843 -19.95 14.82 27.62
N GLU A 844 -21.25 15.04 27.89
CA GLU A 844 -22.18 15.71 26.98
C GLU A 844 -21.65 17.10 26.59
N ILE A 845 -21.10 17.85 27.54
CA ILE A 845 -20.53 19.17 27.27
C ILE A 845 -19.22 19.07 26.48
N ALA A 846 -18.37 18.11 26.82
CA ALA A 846 -17.10 17.88 26.13
C ALA A 846 -17.31 17.49 24.66
N GLU A 847 -18.25 16.57 24.36
CA GLU A 847 -18.59 16.16 22.99
C GLU A 847 -19.07 17.36 22.13
N LEU A 848 -19.94 18.20 22.67
CA LEU A 848 -20.40 19.40 21.95
C LEU A 848 -19.29 20.43 21.76
N ALA A 849 -18.41 20.54 22.75
CA ALA A 849 -17.25 21.41 22.66
C ALA A 849 -16.27 20.89 21.59
N ALA A 850 -15.99 19.58 21.55
CA ALA A 850 -15.17 18.93 20.52
C ALA A 850 -15.77 19.09 19.11
N ALA A 851 -17.10 19.04 18.98
CA ALA A 851 -17.81 19.32 17.74
C ALA A 851 -17.78 20.80 17.30
N GLY A 852 -17.04 21.67 18.01
CA GLY A 852 -16.83 23.09 17.65
C GLY A 852 -17.90 24.07 18.16
N MET A 853 -18.87 23.64 18.98
CA MET A 853 -19.91 24.56 19.53
C MET A 853 -19.33 25.48 20.60
N SER A 854 -19.57 26.78 20.51
CA SER A 854 -19.12 27.76 21.52
C SER A 854 -19.76 27.50 22.89
N SER A 855 -19.11 27.98 23.97
CA SER A 855 -19.68 27.91 25.33
C SER A 855 -21.08 28.55 25.44
N LYS A 856 -21.34 29.58 24.62
CA LYS A 856 -22.64 30.22 24.52
C LYS A 856 -23.71 29.33 23.89
N GLU A 857 -23.39 28.65 22.81
CA GLU A 857 -24.30 27.70 22.12
C GLU A 857 -24.60 26.48 23.00
N ILE A 858 -23.58 25.93 23.67
CA ILE A 858 -23.74 24.84 24.64
C ILE A 858 -24.62 25.25 25.79
N SER A 859 -24.45 26.50 26.32
CA SER A 859 -25.26 27.04 27.41
C SER A 859 -26.74 27.13 27.04
N LEU A 860 -27.05 27.56 25.82
CA LEU A 860 -28.42 27.61 25.29
C LEU A 860 -29.03 26.23 25.14
N ARG A 861 -28.25 25.26 24.65
CA ARG A 861 -28.74 23.88 24.43
C ARG A 861 -29.09 23.15 25.73
N PHE A 862 -28.35 23.44 26.80
CA PHE A 862 -28.53 22.76 28.10
C PHE A 862 -29.25 23.63 29.15
N VAL A 863 -29.66 24.84 28.82
CA VAL A 863 -30.30 25.78 29.73
C VAL A 863 -29.41 26.05 30.97
N LEU A 864 -28.14 26.32 30.74
CA LEU A 864 -27.11 26.59 31.73
C LEU A 864 -26.56 28.02 31.53
N SER A 865 -25.87 28.57 32.56
CA SER A 865 -25.09 29.75 32.34
C SER A 865 -23.79 29.45 31.58
N VAL A 866 -23.27 30.39 30.79
CA VAL A 866 -21.97 30.26 30.09
C VAL A 866 -20.86 29.89 31.09
N ARG A 867 -20.86 30.56 32.28
CA ARG A 867 -19.92 30.30 33.36
C ARG A 867 -20.00 28.87 33.88
N THR A 868 -21.20 28.28 33.91
CA THR A 868 -21.39 26.89 34.35
C THR A 868 -20.80 25.95 33.31
N VAL A 869 -20.98 26.25 32.02
CA VAL A 869 -20.37 25.44 30.92
C VAL A 869 -18.84 25.52 30.98
N GLU A 870 -18.29 26.71 31.17
CA GLU A 870 -16.85 26.91 31.31
C GLU A 870 -16.27 26.19 32.54
N ASN A 871 -16.95 26.22 33.66
CA ASN A 871 -16.57 25.44 34.85
C ASN A 871 -16.59 23.93 34.61
N HIS A 872 -17.54 23.41 33.83
CA HIS A 872 -17.54 22.03 33.43
C HIS A 872 -16.37 21.72 32.49
N LEU A 873 -16.09 22.55 31.50
CA LEU A 873 -14.95 22.37 30.59
C LEU A 873 -13.61 22.44 31.34
N GLN A 874 -13.44 23.37 32.29
CA GLN A 874 -12.26 23.42 33.14
C GLN A 874 -12.06 22.13 33.96
N ARG A 875 -13.14 21.55 34.49
CA ARG A 875 -13.09 20.24 35.18
C ARG A 875 -12.72 19.12 34.24
N VAL A 876 -13.28 19.15 33.04
CA VAL A 876 -12.96 18.17 31.98
C VAL A 876 -11.47 18.29 31.63
N TYR A 877 -10.96 19.47 31.34
CA TYR A 877 -9.56 19.71 31.01
C TYR A 877 -8.62 19.19 32.09
N ARG A 878 -8.93 19.52 33.37
CA ARG A 878 -8.14 19.03 34.50
C ARG A 878 -8.18 17.50 34.64
N LYS A 879 -9.38 16.87 34.43
CA LYS A 879 -9.51 15.40 34.49
C LYS A 879 -8.81 14.71 33.35
N LEU A 880 -8.82 15.31 32.15
CA LEU A 880 -8.21 14.77 30.96
C LEU A 880 -6.72 15.18 30.82
N GLY A 881 -6.19 16.06 31.68
CA GLY A 881 -4.80 16.52 31.61
C GLY A 881 -4.48 17.35 30.36
N ILE A 882 -5.45 18.07 29.81
CA ILE A 882 -5.31 18.89 28.59
C ILE A 882 -5.37 20.38 28.91
N GLY A 883 -4.72 21.20 28.09
CA GLY A 883 -4.64 22.65 28.28
C GLY A 883 -5.79 23.40 27.63
N ASP A 884 -6.33 22.94 26.55
CA ASP A 884 -7.28 23.69 25.75
C ASP A 884 -8.34 22.84 25.06
N ARG A 885 -9.18 23.50 24.28
CA ARG A 885 -10.30 22.90 23.56
C ARG A 885 -9.88 22.16 22.28
N ALA A 886 -8.76 22.55 21.68
CA ALA A 886 -8.30 21.93 20.45
C ALA A 886 -7.85 20.47 20.70
N GLU A 887 -7.26 20.24 21.90
CA GLU A 887 -6.83 18.90 22.32
C GLU A 887 -8.02 17.97 22.67
N LEU A 888 -9.19 18.57 22.99
CA LEU A 888 -10.37 17.82 23.45
C LEU A 888 -10.93 16.89 22.37
N ALA A 889 -10.98 17.36 21.11
CA ALA A 889 -11.53 16.58 19.99
C ALA A 889 -10.73 15.30 19.74
N SER A 890 -9.40 15.42 19.66
CA SER A 890 -8.50 14.29 19.42
C SER A 890 -8.48 13.26 20.55
N LEU A 891 -8.74 13.68 21.79
CA LEU A 891 -8.76 12.77 22.94
C LEU A 891 -10.10 12.08 23.17
N LEU A 892 -11.22 12.75 22.91
CA LEU A 892 -12.54 12.16 23.13
C LEU A 892 -12.79 10.94 22.25
N ASP A 893 -12.31 10.94 21.01
CA ASP A 893 -12.38 9.80 20.10
C ASP A 893 -11.61 8.57 20.66
N LEU A 894 -10.51 8.80 21.38
CA LEU A 894 -9.70 7.78 22.04
C LEU A 894 -10.35 7.21 23.32
N PHE A 895 -11.24 7.98 23.96
CA PHE A 895 -11.99 7.52 25.15
C PHE A 895 -13.23 6.68 24.82
N HIS A 896 -13.66 6.62 23.55
CA HIS A 896 -14.82 5.87 23.08
C HIS A 896 -14.46 4.85 21.98
N PRO A 897 -13.81 3.73 22.29
CA PRO A 897 -13.56 2.66 21.30
C PRO A 897 -14.84 1.89 20.89
N GLY A 898 -16.04 2.45 21.13
CA GLY A 898 -17.33 1.77 20.89
C GLY A 898 -18.34 2.50 19.99
N SER A 899 -18.02 3.64 19.38
CA SER A 899 -18.96 4.38 18.52
C SER A 899 -18.67 4.32 17.02
N HIS A 900 -17.67 3.59 16.59
CA HIS A 900 -17.63 3.13 15.19
C HIS A 900 -18.57 1.94 15.05
N PRO A 901 -19.45 1.89 14.02
CA PRO A 901 -20.27 0.71 13.76
C PRO A 901 -19.32 -0.47 13.58
N ALA A 902 -19.54 -1.50 14.36
CA ALA A 902 -18.80 -2.75 14.38
C ALA A 902 -18.65 -3.27 12.93
N SER A 903 -17.48 -3.13 12.36
CA SER A 903 -17.09 -3.87 11.18
C SER A 903 -16.80 -5.29 11.60
N GLY A 904 -17.74 -6.20 11.32
CA GLY A 904 -17.50 -7.64 11.26
C GLY A 904 -17.49 -8.39 12.59
N GLY A 905 -18.62 -8.44 13.25
CA GLY A 905 -18.95 -9.52 14.19
C GLY A 905 -20.12 -10.34 13.63
N ASP A 906 -19.94 -11.66 13.51
CA ASP A 906 -20.93 -12.67 13.11
C ASP A 906 -21.19 -12.86 11.59
N MET A 907 -20.22 -13.41 10.89
CA MET A 907 -20.48 -14.22 9.70
C MET A 907 -19.86 -15.64 9.79
N ASN A 908 -19.96 -16.26 10.98
CA ASN A 908 -19.59 -17.68 11.12
C ASN A 908 -20.67 -18.48 11.88
N ARG A 909 -21.97 -18.30 11.48
CA ARG A 909 -23.08 -19.19 11.81
C ARG A 909 -24.06 -19.23 10.67
N ALA A 910 -23.71 -19.87 9.57
CA ALA A 910 -24.61 -20.53 8.62
C ALA A 910 -23.81 -21.00 7.39
N ALA A 911 -23.21 -22.17 7.47
CA ALA A 911 -23.16 -23.20 6.43
C ALA A 911 -22.57 -24.47 7.04
#